data_afd0436dac7c32de5f1667742e4ed948
#
_entry.id   afd0436dac7c32de5f1667742e4ed948
#
_cell.length_a   1.000
_cell.length_b   1.000
_cell.length_c   1.000
_cell.angle_alpha   90.00
_cell.angle_beta   90.00
_cell.angle_gamma   90.00
#
_symmetry.space_group_name_H-M   'P 1'
#
loop_
_entity.id
_entity.type
_entity.pdbx_description
1 polymer ?
#
loop_
_entity_poly.entity_id
_entity_poly.type
_entity_poly.pdbx_seq_one_letter_code
_entity_poly.pdbx_strand_id
1 'polypeptide(L)'
;MSSRAERGPRRHGWRLAGVLFVFTLAAVFFSVYDEPTRRTLVVGEPSPQTFVAPVELQVVDRLATEVRRQAARAQVPELTSPDADLTAVVLTSLETIALPPDSLAVVRARYAEPAGVRAADIESVLAAALEAAPAAERASVADLLATRLVATAMPDPGLTAAARNATAAAVPVVWRSLAAGQVVLREGETVTTDALTTLEAAGLYAPRAEELGRTVVVALGALLLALLASAPLPFAAARLAPRFRPEQVSLLVGLTLAAVAAQRFALELSPSFVLVMLVPLLVAVLVSQEAALLWAVWVAVVTAVLVPSTPLVTLLATLVGAVVAVRSVRDVRARPSVVFAGALGGVAGGVALLAWVWVGGGLSAWATAGAFGTFVAGGVLAGILALGLVPLFEVGAGFLTGFRLLELSSPSHPLLQRLLVEAPGSYQHSLIISNLVEPAVAAIGGDTLLARVGALYHDVGKIRRPQFFVENQFGGENPHDRISPHLSYLIITSHVRDGVDLLRAYRLPRELEPFVLEHHGTTVLAYFYKRALEDATAISDLNFRYPGPRPRSKETAVLMLADAVESAARTLTDPTQGSIRALIDRLFEQRLQDDQLSQSPLNLRDVEVIAATFERMLTAILHRRISYPSAEEIRGLRRADRGPGRDRPLPAA
;
A
#
# COMPACT_ATOMS: atom_id res chain seq x y z
N MET A 1 -43.64 1.99 9.67
CA MET A 1 -42.50 2.90 9.97
C MET A 1 -41.21 2.24 9.54
N SER A 2 -40.95 2.12 8.24
CA SER A 2 -39.85 1.32 7.69
C SER A 2 -39.10 2.05 6.55
N SER A 3 -38.52 3.21 6.78
CA SER A 3 -37.71 3.87 5.74
C SER A 3 -36.52 4.69 6.22
N ARG A 4 -36.13 4.59 7.48
CA ARG A 4 -34.98 5.37 8.02
C ARG A 4 -33.67 4.62 8.22
N ALA A 5 -33.65 3.28 8.11
CA ALA A 5 -32.48 2.47 8.46
C ALA A 5 -31.43 2.30 7.34
N GLU A 6 -31.78 2.53 6.05
CA GLU A 6 -30.86 2.22 4.92
C GLU A 6 -29.97 3.38 4.44
N ARG A 7 -30.10 4.59 4.99
CA ARG A 7 -29.34 5.77 4.49
C ARG A 7 -28.03 6.05 5.23
N GLY A 8 -27.70 5.34 6.30
CA GLY A 8 -26.54 5.63 7.15
C GLY A 8 -25.16 5.30 6.53
N PRO A 9 -24.92 4.08 6.04
CA PRO A 9 -23.58 3.64 5.64
C PRO A 9 -23.02 4.37 4.41
N ARG A 10 -23.84 4.63 3.40
CA ARG A 10 -23.42 5.30 2.16
C ARG A 10 -22.97 6.74 2.36
N ARG A 11 -23.57 7.48 3.30
CA ARG A 11 -23.22 8.91 3.53
C ARG A 11 -21.85 9.09 4.17
N HIS A 12 -21.39 8.16 5.02
CA HIS A 12 -20.08 8.24 5.67
C HIS A 12 -18.92 7.98 4.69
N GLY A 13 -19.07 7.02 3.77
CA GLY A 13 -18.09 6.75 2.74
C GLY A 13 -17.82 7.93 1.81
N TRP A 14 -18.90 8.62 1.38
CA TRP A 14 -18.78 9.82 0.55
C TRP A 14 -18.13 11.00 1.28
N ARG A 15 -18.38 11.15 2.59
CA ARG A 15 -17.73 12.18 3.41
C ARG A 15 -16.23 11.90 3.55
N LEU A 16 -15.83 10.66 3.81
CA LEU A 16 -14.42 10.28 3.88
C LEU A 16 -13.71 10.51 2.54
N ALA A 17 -14.31 10.05 1.44
CA ALA A 17 -13.77 10.28 0.10
C ALA A 17 -13.67 11.77 -0.23
N GLY A 18 -14.67 12.58 0.15
CA GLY A 18 -14.66 14.02 -0.03
C GLY A 18 -13.56 14.70 0.78
N VAL A 19 -13.35 14.31 2.04
CA VAL A 19 -12.28 14.85 2.89
C VAL A 19 -10.91 14.49 2.33
N LEU A 20 -10.67 13.23 1.96
CA LEU A 20 -9.42 12.79 1.35
C LEU A 20 -9.17 13.48 0.01
N PHE A 21 -10.22 13.70 -0.79
CA PHE A 21 -10.13 14.44 -2.05
C PHE A 21 -9.74 15.91 -1.83
N VAL A 22 -10.45 16.63 -0.96
CA VAL A 22 -10.11 18.02 -0.61
C VAL A 22 -8.69 18.12 -0.08
N PHE A 23 -8.25 17.11 0.62
CA PHE A 23 -6.94 17.06 1.21
C PHE A 23 -5.85 16.79 0.18
N THR A 24 -6.06 15.86 -0.75
CA THR A 24 -5.13 15.65 -1.86
C THR A 24 -5.04 16.92 -2.71
N LEU A 25 -6.18 17.61 -2.92
CA LEU A 25 -6.22 18.89 -3.61
C LEU A 25 -5.42 19.97 -2.86
N ALA A 26 -5.54 20.03 -1.53
CA ALA A 26 -4.75 20.95 -0.71
C ALA A 26 -3.26 20.62 -0.74
N ALA A 27 -2.88 19.34 -0.65
CA ALA A 27 -1.50 18.89 -0.77
C ALA A 27 -0.89 19.26 -2.14
N VAL A 28 -1.65 19.07 -3.22
CA VAL A 28 -1.29 19.51 -4.58
C VAL A 28 -1.12 21.03 -4.62
N PHE A 29 -2.09 21.76 -4.08
CA PHE A 29 -2.05 23.22 -4.06
C PHE A 29 -0.82 23.74 -3.31
N PHE A 30 -0.56 23.24 -2.10
CA PHE A 30 0.63 23.61 -1.32
C PHE A 30 1.94 23.20 -1.99
N SER A 31 2.01 22.04 -2.63
CA SER A 31 3.18 21.57 -3.37
C SER A 31 3.49 22.46 -4.58
N VAL A 32 2.46 23.00 -5.22
CA VAL A 32 2.59 23.92 -6.37
C VAL A 32 2.84 25.36 -5.91
N TYR A 33 2.26 25.75 -4.77
CA TYR A 33 2.33 27.13 -4.26
C TYR A 33 3.59 27.41 -3.42
N ASP A 34 4.23 26.37 -2.86
CA ASP A 34 5.40 26.51 -1.99
C ASP A 34 6.74 26.64 -2.75
N GLU A 35 6.69 26.72 -4.08
CA GLU A 35 7.83 27.26 -4.81
C GLU A 35 7.87 28.79 -4.54
N PRO A 36 8.94 29.29 -3.86
CA PRO A 36 9.06 30.71 -3.64
C PRO A 36 8.91 31.39 -5.01
N THR A 37 8.10 32.45 -5.07
CA THR A 37 7.92 33.27 -6.26
C THR A 37 9.29 33.57 -6.85
N ARG A 38 9.78 32.70 -7.75
CA ARG A 38 11.06 32.89 -8.43
C ARG A 38 10.89 34.16 -9.23
N ARG A 39 11.53 35.22 -8.75
CA ARG A 39 11.52 36.50 -9.45
C ARG A 39 12.13 36.28 -10.82
N THR A 40 11.47 36.78 -11.87
CA THR A 40 11.98 36.69 -13.24
C THR A 40 13.37 37.27 -13.31
N LEU A 41 14.34 36.47 -13.77
CA LEU A 41 15.68 36.97 -14.07
C LEU A 41 15.63 37.71 -15.39
N VAL A 42 16.09 38.95 -15.39
CA VAL A 42 16.20 39.77 -16.59
C VAL A 42 17.67 40.08 -16.82
N VAL A 43 18.16 39.78 -18.03
CA VAL A 43 19.56 40.05 -18.39
C VAL A 43 19.83 41.53 -18.24
N GLY A 44 20.89 41.88 -17.51
CA GLY A 44 21.27 43.28 -17.21
C GLY A 44 20.74 43.79 -15.85
N GLU A 45 19.81 43.10 -15.21
CA GLU A 45 19.32 43.46 -13.88
C GLU A 45 20.05 42.66 -12.75
N PRO A 46 20.03 43.17 -11.51
CA PRO A 46 20.62 42.45 -10.38
C PRO A 46 19.77 41.21 -10.01
N SER A 47 20.44 40.10 -9.73
CA SER A 47 19.77 38.84 -9.28
C SER A 47 19.05 39.05 -7.96
N PRO A 48 17.79 38.63 -7.83
CA PRO A 48 17.01 38.74 -6.60
C PRO A 48 17.40 37.72 -5.50
N GLN A 49 18.22 36.74 -5.85
CA GLN A 49 18.66 35.67 -4.94
C GLN A 49 19.95 35.00 -5.41
N THR A 50 20.61 34.27 -4.52
CA THR A 50 21.79 33.47 -4.85
C THR A 50 21.36 32.10 -5.39
N PHE A 51 21.88 31.70 -6.54
CA PHE A 51 21.69 30.39 -7.13
C PHE A 51 22.92 29.53 -6.92
N VAL A 52 22.73 28.37 -6.30
CA VAL A 52 23.79 27.42 -5.95
C VAL A 52 23.45 26.04 -6.53
N ALA A 53 24.42 25.35 -7.08
CA ALA A 53 24.24 23.97 -7.53
C ALA A 53 24.06 23.05 -6.32
N PRO A 54 22.91 22.38 -6.14
CA PRO A 54 22.62 21.57 -4.95
C PRO A 54 23.45 20.28 -4.90
N VAL A 55 23.84 19.77 -6.07
CA VAL A 55 24.66 18.58 -6.27
C VAL A 55 25.61 18.83 -7.43
N GLU A 56 26.59 17.94 -7.64
CA GLU A 56 27.40 17.99 -8.85
C GLU A 56 26.53 17.76 -10.10
N LEU A 57 26.54 18.73 -11.01
CA LEU A 57 25.71 18.73 -12.22
C LEU A 57 26.60 18.82 -13.46
N GLN A 58 26.29 18.04 -14.47
CA GLN A 58 26.80 18.22 -15.82
C GLN A 58 25.76 18.97 -16.63
N VAL A 59 26.06 20.20 -17.00
CA VAL A 59 25.15 21.07 -17.77
C VAL A 59 25.68 21.29 -19.17
N VAL A 60 24.78 21.41 -20.14
CA VAL A 60 25.17 21.77 -21.51
C VAL A 60 25.53 23.24 -21.52
N ASP A 61 26.78 23.58 -21.82
CA ASP A 61 27.23 24.92 -22.07
C ASP A 61 26.74 25.36 -23.47
N ARG A 62 25.55 25.99 -23.49
CA ARG A 62 24.92 26.42 -24.74
C ARG A 62 25.73 27.48 -25.44
N LEU A 63 26.34 28.40 -24.68
CA LEU A 63 27.15 29.48 -25.24
C LEU A 63 28.42 28.93 -25.91
N ALA A 64 29.18 28.10 -25.18
CA ALA A 64 30.38 27.47 -25.74
C ALA A 64 30.06 26.56 -26.93
N THR A 65 28.94 25.84 -26.88
CA THR A 65 28.45 25.01 -27.98
C THR A 65 28.13 25.86 -29.22
N GLU A 66 27.42 26.98 -29.06
CA GLU A 66 27.05 27.85 -30.17
C GLU A 66 28.27 28.58 -30.76
N VAL A 67 29.23 29.01 -29.93
CA VAL A 67 30.49 29.56 -30.39
C VAL A 67 31.23 28.57 -31.29
N ARG A 68 31.30 27.28 -30.87
CA ARG A 68 31.90 26.22 -31.72
C ARG A 68 31.13 25.98 -33.01
N ARG A 69 29.80 26.03 -32.96
CA ARG A 69 28.94 25.90 -34.15
C ARG A 69 29.10 27.07 -35.12
N GLN A 70 29.20 28.28 -34.59
CA GLN A 70 29.50 29.45 -35.43
C GLN A 70 30.87 29.41 -36.07
N ALA A 71 31.90 28.97 -35.32
CA ALA A 71 33.23 28.76 -35.88
C ALA A 71 33.21 27.68 -36.97
N ALA A 72 32.47 26.60 -36.79
CA ALA A 72 32.31 25.54 -37.80
C ALA A 72 31.56 26.04 -39.03
N ARG A 73 30.52 26.89 -38.89
CA ARG A 73 29.84 27.55 -40.03
C ARG A 73 30.78 28.46 -40.79
N ALA A 74 31.65 29.20 -40.10
CA ALA A 74 32.58 30.13 -40.73
C ALA A 74 33.67 29.42 -41.57
N GLN A 75 33.98 28.15 -41.27
CA GLN A 75 34.94 27.34 -42.04
C GLN A 75 34.38 26.78 -43.34
N VAL A 76 33.07 26.80 -43.54
CA VAL A 76 32.43 26.33 -44.77
C VAL A 76 32.52 27.47 -45.82
N PRO A 77 33.28 27.28 -46.91
CA PRO A 77 33.40 28.27 -47.98
C PRO A 77 32.05 28.45 -48.70
N GLU A 78 31.96 29.49 -49.49
CA GLU A 78 30.82 29.63 -50.39
C GLU A 78 30.83 28.51 -51.41
N LEU A 79 29.73 27.77 -51.50
CA LEU A 79 29.53 26.72 -52.47
C LEU A 79 28.87 27.26 -53.71
N THR A 80 29.25 26.74 -54.85
CA THR A 80 28.68 27.14 -56.13
C THR A 80 27.86 25.98 -56.71
N SER A 81 26.82 26.32 -57.43
CA SER A 81 26.06 25.39 -58.27
C SER A 81 26.16 25.81 -59.73
N PRO A 82 26.08 24.88 -60.70
CA PRO A 82 26.11 25.21 -62.11
C PRO A 82 24.82 25.92 -62.53
N ASP A 83 24.95 27.02 -63.23
CA ASP A 83 23.87 27.62 -63.97
C ASP A 83 23.59 26.76 -65.22
N ALA A 84 22.46 26.06 -65.22
CA ALA A 84 22.11 25.13 -66.30
C ALA A 84 21.90 25.83 -67.64
N ASP A 85 21.27 27.03 -67.61
CA ASP A 85 20.99 27.80 -68.83
C ASP A 85 22.30 28.33 -69.42
N LEU A 86 23.16 28.89 -68.58
CA LEU A 86 24.45 29.42 -69.02
C LEU A 86 25.37 28.28 -69.50
N THR A 87 25.36 27.15 -68.83
CA THR A 87 26.10 25.93 -69.26
C THR A 87 25.63 25.45 -70.62
N ALA A 88 24.30 25.40 -70.84
CA ALA A 88 23.71 25.04 -72.13
C ALA A 88 24.09 26.03 -73.24
N VAL A 89 24.07 27.35 -72.96
CA VAL A 89 24.50 28.38 -73.90
C VAL A 89 25.99 28.23 -74.30
N VAL A 90 26.85 28.02 -73.31
CA VAL A 90 28.29 27.79 -73.56
C VAL A 90 28.49 26.55 -74.42
N LEU A 91 27.93 25.41 -74.06
CA LEU A 91 28.07 24.16 -74.79
C LEU A 91 27.49 24.28 -76.21
N THR A 92 26.34 24.93 -76.41
CA THR A 92 25.78 25.17 -77.74
C THR A 92 26.70 26.10 -78.58
N SER A 93 27.26 27.17 -77.97
CA SER A 93 28.18 28.07 -78.63
C SER A 93 29.46 27.37 -79.10
N LEU A 94 29.92 26.38 -78.34
CA LEU A 94 31.11 25.58 -78.72
C LEU A 94 30.85 24.60 -79.86
N GLU A 95 29.60 24.19 -80.09
CA GLU A 95 29.19 23.36 -81.24
C GLU A 95 29.19 24.13 -82.57
N THR A 96 29.06 25.44 -82.50
CA THR A 96 29.03 26.31 -83.70
C THR A 96 30.44 26.67 -84.24
N ILE A 97 31.50 26.29 -83.55
CA ILE A 97 32.88 26.59 -83.92
C ILE A 97 33.66 25.31 -84.31
N ALA A 98 34.53 25.45 -85.28
CA ALA A 98 35.37 24.33 -85.76
C ALA A 98 36.55 24.13 -84.80
N LEU A 99 36.38 23.43 -83.68
CA LEU A 99 37.40 23.05 -82.75
C LEU A 99 37.89 21.62 -83.06
N PRO A 100 39.17 21.30 -82.80
CA PRO A 100 39.61 19.94 -82.80
C PRO A 100 38.78 19.06 -81.87
N PRO A 101 38.40 17.80 -82.24
CA PRO A 101 37.53 16.95 -81.47
C PRO A 101 38.01 16.71 -80.02
N ASP A 102 39.34 16.55 -79.85
CA ASP A 102 39.96 16.29 -78.55
C ASP A 102 39.84 17.53 -77.60
N SER A 103 40.09 18.73 -78.12
CA SER A 103 39.94 19.99 -77.40
C SER A 103 38.48 20.23 -76.99
N LEU A 104 37.55 19.96 -77.92
CA LEU A 104 36.12 20.07 -77.63
C LEU A 104 35.65 19.08 -76.57
N ALA A 105 36.18 17.83 -76.59
CA ALA A 105 35.88 16.83 -75.62
C ALA A 105 36.33 17.24 -74.20
N VAL A 106 37.54 17.81 -74.07
CA VAL A 106 38.07 18.30 -72.79
C VAL A 106 37.21 19.42 -72.24
N VAL A 107 36.81 20.41 -73.02
CA VAL A 107 36.00 21.51 -72.61
C VAL A 107 34.61 21.00 -72.21
N ARG A 108 33.94 20.16 -72.99
CA ARG A 108 32.64 19.55 -72.65
C ARG A 108 32.67 18.76 -71.36
N ALA A 109 33.70 17.93 -71.15
CA ALA A 109 33.81 17.17 -69.90
C ALA A 109 33.87 18.11 -68.68
N ARG A 110 34.57 19.22 -68.78
CA ARG A 110 34.75 20.17 -67.70
C ARG A 110 33.49 20.98 -67.43
N TYR A 111 32.72 21.36 -68.45
CA TYR A 111 31.42 22.05 -68.26
C TYR A 111 30.28 21.12 -67.84
N ALA A 112 30.43 19.82 -67.99
CA ALA A 112 29.50 18.82 -67.52
C ALA A 112 29.71 18.44 -66.02
N GLU A 113 30.74 18.97 -65.37
CA GLU A 113 30.96 18.71 -63.92
C GLU A 113 29.83 19.30 -63.06
N PRO A 114 29.39 18.57 -62.04
CA PRO A 114 28.30 18.98 -61.17
C PRO A 114 28.53 20.31 -60.39
N ALA A 115 29.78 20.73 -60.27
CA ALA A 115 30.12 22.00 -59.58
C ALA A 115 30.13 23.22 -60.50
N GLY A 116 29.99 23.03 -61.82
CA GLY A 116 30.20 24.07 -62.81
C GLY A 116 31.67 24.54 -62.94
N VAL A 117 31.93 25.45 -63.86
CA VAL A 117 33.28 26.03 -64.06
C VAL A 117 33.34 27.39 -63.37
N ARG A 118 34.26 27.55 -62.42
CA ARG A 118 34.48 28.83 -61.72
C ARG A 118 35.35 29.75 -62.57
N ALA A 119 35.22 31.06 -62.35
CA ALA A 119 36.03 32.05 -63.04
C ALA A 119 37.54 31.78 -62.89
N ALA A 120 38.00 31.33 -61.71
CA ALA A 120 39.42 30.97 -61.48
C ALA A 120 39.88 29.72 -62.24
N ASP A 121 38.93 28.85 -62.66
CA ASP A 121 39.29 27.57 -63.34
C ASP A 121 39.30 27.73 -64.87
N ILE A 122 38.82 28.90 -65.41
CA ILE A 122 38.75 29.11 -66.86
C ILE A 122 40.15 28.98 -67.56
N GLU A 123 41.19 29.56 -66.95
CA GLU A 123 42.56 29.43 -67.50
C GLU A 123 43.04 27.96 -67.52
N SER A 124 42.66 27.18 -66.50
CA SER A 124 43.03 25.76 -66.48
C SER A 124 42.28 24.94 -67.53
N VAL A 125 41.02 25.29 -67.79
CA VAL A 125 40.17 24.67 -68.83
C VAL A 125 40.73 25.01 -70.18
N LEU A 126 41.12 26.28 -70.39
CA LEU A 126 41.79 26.74 -71.65
C LEU A 126 43.14 26.04 -71.88
N ALA A 127 43.98 25.95 -70.84
CA ALA A 127 45.24 25.29 -70.90
C ALA A 127 45.12 23.78 -71.28
N ALA A 128 44.17 23.07 -70.63
CA ALA A 128 43.89 21.69 -70.92
C ALA A 128 43.37 21.47 -72.37
N ALA A 129 42.54 22.34 -72.85
CA ALA A 129 42.04 22.33 -74.25
C ALA A 129 43.13 22.61 -75.28
N LEU A 130 44.08 23.50 -74.95
CA LEU A 130 45.21 23.82 -75.79
C LEU A 130 46.26 22.66 -75.84
N GLU A 131 46.43 21.96 -74.72
CA GLU A 131 47.30 20.78 -74.67
C GLU A 131 46.75 19.64 -75.52
N ALA A 132 45.40 19.48 -75.55
CA ALA A 132 44.73 18.49 -76.40
C ALA A 132 44.67 18.90 -77.88
N ALA A 133 44.99 20.14 -78.22
CA ALA A 133 44.99 20.65 -79.59
C ALA A 133 46.30 20.30 -80.33
N PRO A 134 46.26 20.00 -81.69
CA PRO A 134 47.45 19.88 -82.52
C PRO A 134 48.28 21.16 -82.42
N ALA A 135 49.64 21.01 -82.41
CA ALA A 135 50.56 22.13 -82.19
C ALA A 135 50.39 23.29 -83.23
N ALA A 136 49.99 22.96 -84.43
CA ALA A 136 49.76 23.95 -85.51
C ALA A 136 48.49 24.78 -85.32
N GLU A 137 47.53 24.30 -84.56
CA GLU A 137 46.19 24.89 -84.38
C GLU A 137 45.99 25.58 -83.00
N ARG A 138 46.97 25.45 -82.08
CA ARG A 138 46.83 25.99 -80.69
C ARG A 138 46.50 27.49 -80.62
N ALA A 139 47.14 28.31 -81.44
CA ALA A 139 46.87 29.75 -81.47
C ALA A 139 45.43 30.06 -81.89
N SER A 140 44.94 29.35 -82.89
CA SER A 140 43.57 29.52 -83.39
C SER A 140 42.52 29.01 -82.34
N VAL A 141 42.84 27.88 -81.69
CA VAL A 141 41.99 27.32 -80.59
C VAL A 141 41.96 28.27 -79.38
N ALA A 142 43.10 28.89 -79.05
CA ALA A 142 43.14 29.88 -77.95
C ALA A 142 42.25 31.09 -78.21
N ASP A 143 42.32 31.65 -79.42
CA ASP A 143 41.55 32.82 -79.81
C ASP A 143 39.99 32.53 -79.82
N LEU A 144 39.64 31.36 -80.36
CA LEU A 144 38.26 30.90 -80.43
C LEU A 144 37.66 30.63 -79.04
N LEU A 145 38.44 30.05 -78.13
CA LEU A 145 37.98 29.72 -76.77
C LEU A 145 38.01 30.91 -75.83
N ALA A 146 38.97 31.84 -75.96
CA ALA A 146 39.14 32.99 -75.07
C ALA A 146 37.89 33.86 -74.96
N THR A 147 37.07 33.93 -75.98
CA THR A 147 35.85 34.73 -76.01
C THR A 147 34.59 33.92 -75.66
N ARG A 148 34.65 32.60 -75.52
CA ARG A 148 33.53 31.68 -75.37
C ARG A 148 33.49 30.98 -74.01
N LEU A 149 34.65 30.81 -73.36
CA LEU A 149 34.70 30.25 -72.04
C LEU A 149 34.19 31.28 -70.99
N VAL A 150 33.13 30.95 -70.36
CA VAL A 150 32.50 31.79 -69.30
C VAL A 150 32.30 30.93 -68.07
N ALA A 151 32.45 31.54 -66.90
CA ALA A 151 32.17 30.86 -65.65
C ALA A 151 30.69 30.49 -65.53
N THR A 152 30.40 29.22 -65.27
CA THR A 152 29.03 28.71 -65.07
C THR A 152 28.73 28.36 -63.62
N ALA A 153 29.76 28.32 -62.78
CA ALA A 153 29.57 28.12 -61.33
C ALA A 153 29.11 29.42 -60.68
N MET A 154 27.86 29.49 -60.27
CA MET A 154 27.29 30.63 -59.56
C MET A 154 27.25 30.37 -58.08
N PRO A 155 27.49 31.39 -57.21
CA PRO A 155 27.30 31.23 -55.76
C PRO A 155 25.88 30.75 -55.45
N ASP A 156 25.76 29.64 -54.71
CA ASP A 156 24.46 29.13 -54.25
C ASP A 156 24.31 29.35 -52.75
N PRO A 157 23.53 30.38 -52.33
CA PRO A 157 23.28 30.67 -50.93
C PRO A 157 22.55 29.55 -50.21
N GLY A 158 21.68 28.80 -50.92
CA GLY A 158 20.90 27.69 -50.34
C GLY A 158 21.81 26.51 -50.02
N LEU A 159 22.63 26.11 -51.00
CA LEU A 159 23.61 25.01 -50.81
C LEU A 159 24.65 25.36 -49.73
N THR A 160 25.12 26.61 -49.74
CA THR A 160 26.07 27.12 -48.74
C THR A 160 25.43 27.13 -47.33
N ALA A 161 24.20 27.59 -47.20
CA ALA A 161 23.47 27.57 -45.92
C ALA A 161 23.19 26.17 -45.43
N ALA A 162 22.80 25.26 -46.32
CA ALA A 162 22.58 23.84 -45.96
C ALA A 162 23.84 23.18 -45.42
N ALA A 163 24.97 23.37 -46.13
CA ALA A 163 26.29 22.83 -45.73
C ALA A 163 26.76 23.41 -44.38
N ARG A 164 26.59 24.74 -44.18
CA ARG A 164 26.89 25.43 -42.91
C ARG A 164 26.05 24.87 -41.75
N ASN A 165 24.74 24.65 -41.99
CA ASN A 165 23.85 24.08 -40.98
C ASN A 165 24.17 22.61 -40.66
N ALA A 166 24.47 21.80 -41.66
CA ALA A 166 24.90 20.41 -41.48
C ALA A 166 26.20 20.32 -40.67
N THR A 167 27.20 21.15 -41.02
CA THR A 167 28.48 21.20 -40.29
C THR A 167 28.29 21.65 -38.84
N ALA A 168 27.45 22.65 -38.61
CA ALA A 168 27.09 23.11 -37.24
C ALA A 168 26.36 22.05 -36.45
N ALA A 169 25.45 21.30 -37.09
CA ALA A 169 24.69 20.21 -36.41
C ALA A 169 25.61 19.04 -35.98
N ALA A 170 26.70 18.79 -36.72
CA ALA A 170 27.66 17.76 -36.38
C ALA A 170 28.58 18.14 -35.20
N VAL A 171 28.60 19.38 -34.75
CA VAL A 171 29.40 19.82 -33.58
C VAL A 171 28.83 19.24 -32.32
N PRO A 172 29.59 18.41 -31.54
CA PRO A 172 29.13 17.87 -30.30
C PRO A 172 28.90 18.96 -29.26
N VAL A 173 27.92 18.73 -28.39
CA VAL A 173 27.61 19.63 -27.27
C VAL A 173 28.79 19.73 -26.30
N VAL A 174 29.06 20.93 -25.82
CA VAL A 174 30.07 21.16 -24.78
C VAL A 174 29.42 21.02 -23.42
N TRP A 175 30.01 20.19 -22.56
CA TRP A 175 29.57 19.99 -21.22
C TRP A 175 30.41 20.81 -20.24
N ARG A 176 29.75 21.41 -19.24
CA ARG A 176 30.36 22.13 -18.14
C ARG A 176 29.99 21.47 -16.82
N SER A 177 30.96 21.12 -15.99
CA SER A 177 30.72 20.57 -14.66
C SER A 177 30.52 21.73 -13.66
N LEU A 178 29.41 21.64 -12.89
CA LEU A 178 29.15 22.50 -11.73
C LEU A 178 29.32 21.65 -10.48
N ALA A 179 30.25 22.01 -9.61
CA ALA A 179 30.46 21.29 -8.36
C ALA A 179 29.30 21.52 -7.39
N ALA A 180 29.02 20.55 -6.52
CA ALA A 180 28.06 20.73 -5.43
C ALA A 180 28.47 21.93 -4.55
N GLY A 181 27.52 22.83 -4.25
CA GLY A 181 27.78 24.07 -3.51
C GLY A 181 28.37 25.20 -4.36
N GLN A 182 28.63 25.00 -5.66
CA GLN A 182 29.12 26.06 -6.53
C GLN A 182 28.05 27.12 -6.73
N VAL A 183 28.38 28.40 -6.47
CA VAL A 183 27.54 29.54 -6.76
C VAL A 183 27.58 29.82 -8.26
N VAL A 184 26.40 29.79 -8.90
CA VAL A 184 26.25 30.14 -10.33
C VAL A 184 25.94 31.62 -10.51
N LEU A 185 25.16 32.20 -9.60
CA LEU A 185 24.81 33.62 -9.60
C LEU A 185 24.54 34.05 -8.17
N ARG A 186 25.09 35.18 -7.75
CA ARG A 186 24.88 35.74 -6.39
C ARG A 186 23.75 36.74 -6.37
N GLU A 187 23.09 36.88 -5.22
CA GLU A 187 22.13 37.96 -4.98
C GLU A 187 22.80 39.32 -5.19
N GLY A 188 22.15 40.21 -5.94
CA GLY A 188 22.68 41.52 -6.32
C GLY A 188 23.65 41.51 -7.50
N GLU A 189 24.14 40.36 -7.96
CA GLU A 189 25.01 40.22 -9.13
C GLU A 189 24.20 40.41 -10.41
N THR A 190 24.78 41.14 -11.41
CA THR A 190 24.10 41.36 -12.67
C THR A 190 23.91 40.08 -13.45
N VAL A 191 22.67 39.78 -13.83
CA VAL A 191 22.32 38.59 -14.63
C VAL A 191 22.94 38.69 -16.01
N THR A 192 23.90 37.81 -16.32
CA THR A 192 24.46 37.69 -17.65
C THR A 192 23.74 36.64 -18.47
N THR A 193 23.83 36.70 -19.78
CA THR A 193 23.26 35.67 -20.67
C THR A 193 23.84 34.28 -20.40
N ASP A 194 25.16 34.22 -20.08
CA ASP A 194 25.83 32.96 -19.73
C ASP A 194 25.30 32.38 -18.41
N ALA A 195 25.14 33.22 -17.38
CA ALA A 195 24.57 32.81 -16.10
C ALA A 195 23.12 32.30 -16.30
N LEU A 196 22.29 33.02 -17.05
CA LEU A 196 20.91 32.64 -17.32
C LEU A 196 20.83 31.28 -18.04
N THR A 197 21.59 31.11 -19.14
CA THR A 197 21.62 29.86 -19.90
C THR A 197 22.17 28.68 -19.08
N THR A 198 23.15 28.95 -18.21
CA THR A 198 23.67 27.94 -17.28
C THR A 198 22.62 27.53 -16.25
N LEU A 199 21.89 28.49 -15.66
CA LEU A 199 20.80 28.23 -14.72
C LEU A 199 19.65 27.45 -15.36
N GLU A 200 19.29 27.78 -16.61
CA GLU A 200 18.30 27.03 -17.38
C GLU A 200 18.74 25.61 -17.65
N ALA A 201 19.99 25.44 -18.13
CA ALA A 201 20.55 24.12 -18.44
C ALA A 201 20.71 23.26 -17.18
N ALA A 202 20.98 23.87 -16.04
CA ALA A 202 21.04 23.21 -14.73
C ALA A 202 19.65 22.92 -14.13
N GLY A 203 18.57 23.39 -14.73
CA GLY A 203 17.21 23.27 -14.18
C GLY A 203 16.98 24.11 -12.92
N LEU A 204 17.87 25.07 -12.62
CA LEU A 204 17.78 25.94 -11.46
C LEU A 204 16.91 27.18 -11.72
N TYR A 205 16.60 27.46 -12.98
CA TYR A 205 15.72 28.52 -13.44
C TYR A 205 14.97 28.09 -14.70
N ALA A 206 13.68 28.43 -14.78
CA ALA A 206 12.87 28.22 -15.99
C ALA A 206 12.12 29.52 -16.34
N PRO A 207 11.97 29.87 -17.64
CA PRO A 207 11.18 31.00 -18.07
C PRO A 207 9.71 30.87 -17.62
N ARG A 208 9.10 32.00 -17.21
CA ARG A 208 7.75 32.05 -16.62
C ARG A 208 6.66 31.38 -17.47
N ALA A 209 6.77 31.40 -18.80
CA ALA A 209 5.79 30.76 -19.69
C ALA A 209 5.88 29.23 -19.69
N GLU A 210 7.11 28.67 -19.68
CA GLU A 210 7.33 27.22 -19.60
C GLU A 210 6.99 26.70 -18.20
N GLU A 211 7.30 27.47 -17.16
CA GLU A 211 7.00 27.16 -15.77
C GLU A 211 5.48 27.11 -15.54
N LEU A 212 4.72 28.07 -16.04
CA LEU A 212 3.26 28.07 -15.94
C LEU A 212 2.64 26.85 -16.65
N GLY A 213 3.09 26.54 -17.85
CA GLY A 213 2.65 25.37 -18.61
C GLY A 213 2.94 24.07 -17.88
N ARG A 214 4.17 23.91 -17.38
CA ARG A 214 4.59 22.75 -16.57
C ARG A 214 3.80 22.63 -15.27
N THR A 215 3.60 23.74 -14.56
CA THR A 215 2.81 23.79 -13.32
C THR A 215 1.37 23.37 -13.56
N VAL A 216 0.73 23.85 -14.61
CA VAL A 216 -0.64 23.47 -14.99
C VAL A 216 -0.72 21.98 -15.32
N VAL A 217 0.21 21.46 -16.11
CA VAL A 217 0.24 20.03 -16.48
C VAL A 217 0.46 19.14 -15.25
N VAL A 218 1.39 19.51 -14.37
CA VAL A 218 1.65 18.78 -13.11
C VAL A 218 0.43 18.83 -12.19
N ALA A 219 -0.20 20.02 -12.04
CA ALA A 219 -1.40 20.18 -11.22
C ALA A 219 -2.58 19.36 -11.76
N LEU A 220 -2.82 19.39 -13.07
CA LEU A 220 -3.86 18.57 -13.72
C LEU A 220 -3.57 17.06 -13.60
N GLY A 221 -2.33 16.65 -13.79
CA GLY A 221 -1.90 15.26 -13.60
C GLY A 221 -2.08 14.79 -12.16
N ALA A 222 -1.66 15.60 -11.19
CA ALA A 222 -1.85 15.33 -9.77
C ALA A 222 -3.33 15.29 -9.38
N LEU A 223 -4.15 16.19 -9.91
CA LEU A 223 -5.60 16.18 -9.71
C LEU A 223 -6.24 14.90 -10.28
N LEU A 224 -5.86 14.50 -11.48
CA LEU A 224 -6.33 13.25 -12.10
C LEU A 224 -5.93 12.02 -11.28
N LEU A 225 -4.68 11.94 -10.83
CA LEU A 225 -4.19 10.87 -9.98
C LEU A 225 -4.91 10.85 -8.62
N ALA A 226 -5.16 12.03 -8.04
CA ALA A 226 -5.93 12.16 -6.81
C ALA A 226 -7.37 11.66 -6.97
N LEU A 227 -8.04 12.00 -8.08
CA LEU A 227 -9.37 11.50 -8.43
C LEU A 227 -9.37 9.98 -8.58
N LEU A 228 -8.42 9.43 -9.33
CA LEU A 228 -8.30 7.98 -9.55
C LEU A 228 -7.98 7.24 -8.25
N ALA A 229 -7.07 7.75 -7.42
CA ALA A 229 -6.75 7.16 -6.13
C ALA A 229 -7.91 7.25 -5.12
N SER A 230 -8.74 8.29 -5.21
CA SER A 230 -9.92 8.48 -4.34
C SER A 230 -11.14 7.68 -4.80
N ALA A 231 -11.22 7.29 -6.08
CA ALA A 231 -12.36 6.57 -6.64
C ALA A 231 -12.72 5.24 -5.94
N PRO A 232 -11.76 4.39 -5.53
CA PRO A 232 -12.05 3.17 -4.79
C PRO A 232 -12.44 3.39 -3.32
N LEU A 233 -12.15 4.56 -2.73
CA LEU A 233 -12.39 4.86 -1.32
C LEU A 233 -13.87 4.81 -0.91
N PRO A 234 -14.85 5.32 -1.68
CA PRO A 234 -16.26 5.17 -1.37
C PRO A 234 -16.72 3.71 -1.32
N PHE A 235 -16.18 2.88 -2.23
CA PHE A 235 -16.49 1.47 -2.30
C PHE A 235 -15.89 0.69 -1.13
N ALA A 236 -14.65 0.99 -0.78
CA ALA A 236 -13.99 0.45 0.41
C ALA A 236 -14.69 0.91 1.70
N ALA A 237 -15.03 2.20 1.80
CA ALA A 237 -15.75 2.75 2.94
C ALA A 237 -17.14 2.14 3.08
N ALA A 238 -17.84 1.84 2.00
CA ALA A 238 -19.14 1.14 2.04
C ALA A 238 -19.01 -0.29 2.58
N ARG A 239 -17.92 -0.99 2.26
CA ARG A 239 -17.61 -2.32 2.82
C ARG A 239 -17.11 -2.28 4.28
N LEU A 240 -16.41 -1.22 4.67
CA LEU A 240 -15.83 -1.04 5.99
C LEU A 240 -16.75 -0.26 6.94
N ALA A 241 -17.72 0.51 6.40
CA ALA A 241 -18.60 1.40 7.16
C ALA A 241 -19.40 0.74 8.29
N PRO A 242 -19.84 -0.54 8.20
CA PRO A 242 -20.53 -1.17 9.33
C PRO A 242 -19.62 -1.38 10.56
N ARG A 243 -18.29 -1.31 10.37
CA ARG A 243 -17.31 -1.59 11.43
C ARG A 243 -16.71 -0.35 12.08
N PHE A 244 -16.85 0.86 11.44
CA PHE A 244 -16.19 2.08 11.92
C PHE A 244 -17.15 3.11 12.47
N ARG A 245 -16.71 3.72 13.59
CA ARG A 245 -17.36 4.90 14.16
C ARG A 245 -16.87 6.16 13.43
N PRO A 246 -17.69 7.22 13.35
CA PRO A 246 -17.28 8.49 12.74
C PRO A 246 -16.00 9.07 13.36
N GLU A 247 -15.82 8.88 14.67
CA GLU A 247 -14.62 9.35 15.39
C GLU A 247 -13.35 8.64 14.95
N GLN A 248 -13.42 7.32 14.69
CA GLN A 248 -12.29 6.53 14.19
C GLN A 248 -11.89 6.95 12.79
N VAL A 249 -12.87 7.24 11.93
CA VAL A 249 -12.64 7.76 10.59
C VAL A 249 -11.95 9.13 10.65
N SER A 250 -12.45 10.03 11.50
CA SER A 250 -11.87 11.37 11.65
C SER A 250 -10.43 11.31 12.14
N LEU A 251 -10.14 10.39 13.05
CA LEU A 251 -8.79 10.20 13.58
C LEU A 251 -7.82 9.65 12.53
N LEU A 252 -8.24 8.66 11.71
CA LEU A 252 -7.42 8.14 10.59
C LEU A 252 -7.14 9.23 9.56
N VAL A 253 -8.12 10.08 9.27
CA VAL A 253 -7.93 11.25 8.42
C VAL A 253 -6.93 12.21 9.04
N GLY A 254 -7.11 12.60 10.29
CA GLY A 254 -6.18 13.48 11.00
C GLY A 254 -4.74 12.94 11.04
N LEU A 255 -4.59 11.63 11.28
CA LEU A 255 -3.29 10.96 11.23
C LEU A 255 -2.66 11.05 9.83
N THR A 256 -3.45 10.79 8.80
CA THR A 256 -2.98 10.87 7.41
C THR A 256 -2.47 12.28 7.11
N LEU A 257 -3.18 13.30 7.60
CA LEU A 257 -2.84 14.69 7.51
C LEU A 257 -1.49 15.00 8.18
N ALA A 258 -1.36 14.58 9.42
CA ALA A 258 -0.14 14.76 10.20
C ALA A 258 1.05 14.05 9.54
N ALA A 259 0.84 12.84 9.00
CA ALA A 259 1.87 12.09 8.31
C ALA A 259 2.32 12.76 7.00
N VAL A 260 1.39 13.34 6.23
CA VAL A 260 1.72 14.12 5.01
C VAL A 260 2.49 15.38 5.37
N ALA A 261 2.10 16.11 6.41
CA ALA A 261 2.83 17.27 6.89
C ALA A 261 4.24 16.88 7.38
N ALA A 262 4.35 15.79 8.14
CA ALA A 262 5.64 15.26 8.59
C ALA A 262 6.51 14.80 7.41
N GLN A 263 5.90 14.19 6.37
CA GLN A 263 6.60 13.82 5.14
C GLN A 263 7.17 15.04 4.42
N ARG A 264 6.40 16.14 4.32
CA ARG A 264 6.89 17.38 3.72
C ARG A 264 8.14 17.90 4.43
N PHE A 265 8.13 17.87 5.77
CA PHE A 265 9.30 18.20 6.60
C PHE A 265 10.47 17.23 6.40
N ALA A 266 10.17 15.93 6.31
CA ALA A 266 11.19 14.89 6.13
C ALA A 266 11.92 15.01 4.78
N LEU A 267 11.25 15.49 3.74
CA LEU A 267 11.83 15.74 2.42
C LEU A 267 12.90 16.84 2.41
N GLU A 268 12.87 17.76 3.39
CA GLU A 268 13.95 18.74 3.59
C GLU A 268 15.25 18.09 4.07
N LEU A 269 15.14 16.97 4.79
CA LEU A 269 16.31 16.19 5.24
C LEU A 269 16.87 15.32 4.11
N SER A 270 16.02 14.67 3.34
CA SER A 270 16.39 13.86 2.17
C SER A 270 15.17 13.62 1.27
N PRO A 271 15.29 13.79 -0.07
CA PRO A 271 14.22 13.47 -1.01
C PRO A 271 13.79 11.99 -1.01
N SER A 272 14.65 11.11 -0.48
CA SER A 272 14.41 9.67 -0.40
C SER A 272 13.86 9.22 0.96
N PHE A 273 13.65 10.13 1.91
CA PHE A 273 13.17 9.78 3.25
C PHE A 273 11.64 9.66 3.24
N VAL A 274 11.12 8.43 3.38
CA VAL A 274 9.69 8.13 3.26
C VAL A 274 9.09 7.74 4.61
N LEU A 275 8.66 8.74 5.37
CA LEU A 275 7.97 8.55 6.66
C LEU A 275 6.49 8.18 6.47
N VAL A 276 5.91 8.55 5.34
CA VAL A 276 4.48 8.39 5.05
C VAL A 276 4.02 6.92 4.99
N MET A 277 4.93 5.94 4.92
CA MET A 277 4.64 4.50 5.12
C MET A 277 4.02 4.18 6.49
N LEU A 278 4.17 5.08 7.47
CA LEU A 278 3.52 5.01 8.77
C LEU A 278 2.01 4.78 8.65
N VAL A 279 1.35 5.49 7.72
CA VAL A 279 -0.12 5.45 7.58
C VAL A 279 -0.62 4.08 7.12
N PRO A 280 -0.15 3.50 6.00
CA PRO A 280 -0.58 2.15 5.61
C PRO A 280 -0.25 1.09 6.66
N LEU A 281 0.89 1.17 7.36
CA LEU A 281 1.22 0.25 8.45
C LEU A 281 0.23 0.36 9.61
N LEU A 282 -0.11 1.57 10.04
CA LEU A 282 -1.12 1.77 11.09
C LEU A 282 -2.50 1.29 10.65
N VAL A 283 -2.92 1.59 9.43
CA VAL A 283 -4.21 1.11 8.90
C VAL A 283 -4.24 -0.42 8.83
N ALA A 284 -3.12 -1.07 8.49
CA ALA A 284 -3.03 -2.53 8.48
C ALA A 284 -3.23 -3.16 9.86
N VAL A 285 -2.73 -2.49 10.91
CA VAL A 285 -2.84 -2.96 12.31
C VAL A 285 -4.21 -2.59 12.91
N LEU A 286 -4.69 -1.38 12.66
CA LEU A 286 -5.92 -0.84 13.29
C LEU A 286 -7.20 -1.30 12.59
N VAL A 287 -7.11 -1.59 11.28
CA VAL A 287 -8.29 -1.79 10.43
C VAL A 287 -8.27 -3.13 9.71
N SER A 288 -7.58 -3.21 8.59
CA SER A 288 -7.37 -4.43 7.80
C SER A 288 -6.31 -4.22 6.73
N GLN A 289 -5.77 -5.33 6.20
CA GLN A 289 -4.79 -5.27 5.10
C GLN A 289 -5.39 -4.69 3.81
N GLU A 290 -6.65 -4.99 3.50
CA GLU A 290 -7.33 -4.49 2.30
C GLU A 290 -7.47 -2.96 2.36
N ALA A 291 -7.87 -2.42 3.52
CA ALA A 291 -7.92 -0.98 3.73
C ALA A 291 -6.52 -0.36 3.60
N ALA A 292 -5.52 -0.98 4.20
CA ALA A 292 -4.15 -0.49 4.17
C ALA A 292 -3.57 -0.44 2.75
N LEU A 293 -3.90 -1.39 1.87
CA LEU A 293 -3.48 -1.37 0.46
C LEU A 293 -4.06 -0.17 -0.29
N LEU A 294 -5.31 0.21 -0.02
CA LEU A 294 -5.90 1.42 -0.59
C LEU A 294 -5.19 2.68 -0.11
N TRP A 295 -4.86 2.72 1.19
CA TRP A 295 -4.05 3.81 1.76
C TRP A 295 -2.64 3.83 1.19
N ALA A 296 -2.03 2.68 0.89
CA ALA A 296 -0.72 2.60 0.25
C ALA A 296 -0.70 3.26 -1.14
N VAL A 297 -1.73 3.01 -1.96
CA VAL A 297 -1.88 3.68 -3.27
C VAL A 297 -2.02 5.20 -3.09
N TRP A 298 -2.90 5.63 -2.18
CA TRP A 298 -3.14 7.03 -1.93
C TRP A 298 -1.89 7.75 -1.43
N VAL A 299 -1.17 7.15 -0.46
CA VAL A 299 0.09 7.66 0.08
C VAL A 299 1.17 7.78 -1.00
N ALA A 300 1.29 6.78 -1.89
CA ALA A 300 2.25 6.82 -2.98
C ALA A 300 1.97 7.99 -3.95
N VAL A 301 0.70 8.23 -4.28
CA VAL A 301 0.29 9.37 -5.11
C VAL A 301 0.63 10.70 -4.45
N VAL A 302 0.29 10.86 -3.16
CA VAL A 302 0.58 12.10 -2.41
C VAL A 302 2.08 12.34 -2.33
N THR A 303 2.87 11.31 -2.03
CA THR A 303 4.33 11.46 -1.96
C THR A 303 4.94 11.83 -3.32
N ALA A 304 4.42 11.25 -4.42
CA ALA A 304 4.86 11.62 -5.77
C ALA A 304 4.57 13.09 -6.09
N VAL A 305 3.44 13.61 -5.63
CA VAL A 305 3.08 15.03 -5.78
C VAL A 305 4.02 15.94 -4.97
N LEU A 306 4.40 15.51 -3.76
CA LEU A 306 5.33 16.25 -2.90
C LEU A 306 6.77 16.27 -3.43
N VAL A 307 7.13 15.38 -4.37
CA VAL A 307 8.47 15.31 -4.99
C VAL A 307 8.37 15.49 -6.51
N PRO A 308 8.07 16.70 -6.98
CA PRO A 308 7.79 16.97 -8.39
C PRO A 308 9.02 16.77 -9.31
N SER A 309 10.23 16.75 -8.75
CA SER A 309 11.45 16.49 -9.53
C SER A 309 11.52 15.05 -10.07
N THR A 310 10.97 14.08 -9.34
CA THR A 310 11.03 12.65 -9.70
C THR A 310 9.70 11.92 -9.39
N PRO A 311 8.55 12.38 -9.91
CA PRO A 311 7.25 11.92 -9.45
C PRO A 311 6.99 10.43 -9.72
N LEU A 312 7.37 9.93 -10.89
CA LEU A 312 7.15 8.53 -11.27
C LEU A 312 7.99 7.56 -10.43
N VAL A 313 9.25 7.91 -10.20
CA VAL A 313 10.16 7.10 -9.36
C VAL A 313 9.64 7.03 -7.93
N THR A 314 9.29 8.19 -7.38
CA THR A 314 8.77 8.33 -6.02
C THR A 314 7.46 7.56 -5.86
N LEU A 315 6.55 7.65 -6.85
CA LEU A 315 5.32 6.88 -6.89
C LEU A 315 5.59 5.37 -6.80
N LEU A 316 6.42 4.86 -7.72
CA LEU A 316 6.70 3.43 -7.81
C LEU A 316 7.44 2.91 -6.59
N ALA A 317 8.47 3.59 -6.13
CA ALA A 317 9.25 3.19 -4.96
C ALA A 317 8.40 3.19 -3.68
N THR A 318 7.60 4.25 -3.47
CA THR A 318 6.71 4.34 -2.31
C THR A 318 5.60 3.29 -2.37
N LEU A 319 5.00 3.06 -3.55
CA LEU A 319 3.95 2.05 -3.73
C LEU A 319 4.46 0.64 -3.46
N VAL A 320 5.60 0.26 -4.08
CA VAL A 320 6.22 -1.04 -3.86
C VAL A 320 6.57 -1.22 -2.39
N GLY A 321 7.22 -0.24 -1.76
CA GLY A 321 7.56 -0.27 -0.35
C GLY A 321 6.34 -0.42 0.55
N ALA A 322 5.29 0.38 0.35
CA ALA A 322 4.08 0.34 1.15
C ALA A 322 3.29 -0.97 0.97
N VAL A 323 3.18 -1.48 -0.26
CA VAL A 323 2.52 -2.78 -0.53
C VAL A 323 3.26 -3.92 0.15
N VAL A 324 4.59 -3.96 0.04
CA VAL A 324 5.41 -4.98 0.72
C VAL A 324 5.30 -4.86 2.24
N ALA A 325 5.36 -3.65 2.79
CA ALA A 325 5.16 -3.41 4.22
C ALA A 325 3.80 -3.95 4.69
N VAL A 326 2.70 -3.56 4.05
CA VAL A 326 1.34 -4.00 4.41
C VAL A 326 1.20 -5.52 4.31
N ARG A 327 1.71 -6.15 3.23
CA ARG A 327 1.62 -7.60 3.04
C ARG A 327 2.50 -8.40 4.00
N SER A 328 3.52 -7.77 4.56
CA SER A 328 4.42 -8.37 5.56
C SER A 328 3.85 -8.34 6.97
N VAL A 329 2.82 -7.54 7.25
CA VAL A 329 2.05 -7.58 8.51
C VAL A 329 1.12 -8.80 8.48
N ARG A 330 1.67 -10.02 8.57
CA ARG A 330 0.88 -11.27 8.50
C ARG A 330 0.30 -11.66 9.85
N ASP A 331 1.04 -11.41 10.92
CA ASP A 331 0.62 -11.76 12.27
C ASP A 331 0.73 -10.53 13.18
N VAL A 332 -0.41 -9.88 13.40
CA VAL A 332 -0.53 -8.74 14.31
C VAL A 332 -0.32 -9.16 15.79
N ARG A 333 -0.14 -10.47 16.06
CA ARG A 333 0.07 -10.98 17.42
C ARG A 333 1.49 -10.72 17.97
N ALA A 334 2.47 -10.49 17.08
CA ALA A 334 3.85 -10.23 17.47
C ALA A 334 4.23 -8.75 17.23
N ARG A 335 4.43 -7.98 18.29
CA ARG A 335 4.80 -6.55 18.18
C ARG A 335 6.00 -6.25 17.25
N PRO A 336 7.10 -7.07 17.27
CA PRO A 336 8.23 -6.84 16.37
C PRO A 336 7.88 -6.97 14.88
N SER A 337 6.80 -7.70 14.53
CA SER A 337 6.41 -7.90 13.13
C SER A 337 6.10 -6.60 12.39
N VAL A 338 5.58 -5.58 13.08
CA VAL A 338 5.25 -4.28 12.50
C VAL A 338 6.53 -3.51 12.14
N VAL A 339 7.54 -3.54 13.01
CA VAL A 339 8.83 -2.90 12.74
C VAL A 339 9.55 -3.61 11.60
N PHE A 340 9.53 -4.96 11.61
CA PHE A 340 10.12 -5.76 10.54
C PHE A 340 9.40 -5.53 9.19
N ALA A 341 8.08 -5.39 9.21
CA ALA A 341 7.30 -5.07 8.02
C ALA A 341 7.68 -3.68 7.45
N GLY A 342 7.87 -2.68 8.33
CA GLY A 342 8.37 -1.36 7.93
C GLY A 342 9.77 -1.42 7.31
N ALA A 343 10.69 -2.17 7.94
CA ALA A 343 12.05 -2.39 7.43
C ALA A 343 12.03 -3.06 6.04
N LEU A 344 11.24 -4.13 5.88
CA LEU A 344 11.12 -4.86 4.61
C LEU A 344 10.50 -3.98 3.52
N GLY A 345 9.50 -3.16 3.86
CA GLY A 345 8.95 -2.15 2.95
C GLY A 345 9.98 -1.10 2.55
N GLY A 346 10.78 -0.62 3.50
CA GLY A 346 11.90 0.27 3.24
C GLY A 346 12.93 -0.31 2.27
N VAL A 347 13.31 -1.59 2.48
CA VAL A 347 14.22 -2.31 1.57
C VAL A 347 13.59 -2.45 0.17
N ALA A 348 12.33 -2.88 0.08
CA ALA A 348 11.67 -3.10 -1.21
C ALA A 348 11.51 -1.80 -2.01
N GLY A 349 11.11 -0.71 -1.36
CA GLY A 349 11.01 0.60 -2.00
C GLY A 349 12.38 1.15 -2.37
N GLY A 350 13.39 0.97 -1.52
CA GLY A 350 14.77 1.32 -1.82
C GLY A 350 15.33 0.57 -3.02
N VAL A 351 15.06 -0.73 -3.14
CA VAL A 351 15.43 -1.54 -4.33
C VAL A 351 14.73 -1.03 -5.59
N ALA A 352 13.45 -0.67 -5.51
CA ALA A 352 12.72 -0.09 -6.64
C ALA A 352 13.33 1.26 -7.07
N LEU A 353 13.75 2.09 -6.10
CA LEU A 353 14.49 3.31 -6.37
C LEU A 353 15.82 3.03 -7.07
N LEU A 354 16.62 2.06 -6.57
CA LEU A 354 17.89 1.66 -7.17
C LEU A 354 17.74 1.18 -8.61
N ALA A 355 16.73 0.34 -8.87
CA ALA A 355 16.45 -0.18 -10.21
C ALA A 355 16.18 0.96 -11.20
N TRP A 356 15.45 2.00 -10.78
CA TRP A 356 15.22 3.17 -11.61
C TRP A 356 16.49 3.99 -11.86
N VAL A 357 17.28 4.25 -10.80
CA VAL A 357 18.57 4.99 -10.91
C VAL A 357 19.52 4.28 -11.87
N TRP A 358 19.55 2.94 -11.82
CA TRP A 358 20.38 2.12 -12.71
C TRP A 358 19.97 2.25 -14.18
N VAL A 359 18.65 2.29 -14.47
CA VAL A 359 18.12 2.44 -15.83
C VAL A 359 18.31 3.88 -16.37
N GLY A 360 18.09 4.89 -15.51
CA GLY A 360 18.10 6.29 -15.92
C GLY A 360 19.48 6.96 -15.96
N GLY A 361 20.48 6.38 -15.30
CA GLY A 361 21.83 6.93 -15.13
C GLY A 361 21.83 8.29 -14.40
N GLY A 362 22.70 8.53 -13.46
CA GLY A 362 22.82 9.91 -12.97
C GLY A 362 23.15 10.16 -11.50
N LEU A 363 23.22 9.15 -10.66
CA LEU A 363 23.69 9.33 -9.28
C LEU A 363 25.05 8.67 -9.08
N SER A 364 25.92 9.30 -8.30
CA SER A 364 27.15 8.66 -7.82
C SER A 364 26.82 7.45 -6.92
N ALA A 365 27.74 6.50 -6.80
CA ALA A 365 27.53 5.31 -5.96
C ALA A 365 27.19 5.68 -4.50
N TRP A 366 27.80 6.74 -3.96
CA TRP A 366 27.52 7.23 -2.61
C TRP A 366 26.13 7.85 -2.46
N ALA A 367 25.69 8.66 -3.43
CA ALA A 367 24.36 9.23 -3.44
C ALA A 367 23.28 8.15 -3.54
N THR A 368 23.54 7.14 -4.35
CA THR A 368 22.67 5.98 -4.53
C THR A 368 22.56 5.15 -3.24
N ALA A 369 23.69 4.86 -2.58
CA ALA A 369 23.71 4.15 -1.30
C ALA A 369 23.02 4.98 -0.20
N GLY A 370 23.25 6.30 -0.17
CA GLY A 370 22.57 7.23 0.76
C GLY A 370 21.06 7.24 0.57
N ALA A 371 20.58 7.34 -0.68
CA ALA A 371 19.14 7.31 -1.00
C ALA A 371 18.49 5.97 -0.59
N PHE A 372 19.14 4.85 -0.83
CA PHE A 372 18.69 3.54 -0.36
C PHE A 372 18.62 3.49 1.17
N GLY A 373 19.72 3.90 1.85
CA GLY A 373 19.80 3.89 3.31
C GLY A 373 18.73 4.76 3.97
N THR A 374 18.46 5.95 3.42
CA THR A 374 17.41 6.84 3.94
C THR A 374 16.00 6.28 3.71
N PHE A 375 15.76 5.57 2.60
CA PHE A 375 14.48 4.90 2.35
C PHE A 375 14.25 3.76 3.36
N VAL A 376 15.28 2.95 3.63
CA VAL A 376 15.25 1.88 4.64
C VAL A 376 15.04 2.47 6.04
N ALA A 377 15.78 3.52 6.40
CA ALA A 377 15.65 4.20 7.70
C ALA A 377 14.22 4.76 7.89
N GLY A 378 13.64 5.36 6.84
CA GLY A 378 12.27 5.84 6.84
C GLY A 378 11.25 4.73 7.10
N GLY A 379 11.43 3.56 6.46
CA GLY A 379 10.58 2.39 6.66
C GLY A 379 10.69 1.82 8.08
N VAL A 380 11.90 1.71 8.63
CA VAL A 380 12.13 1.26 10.03
C VAL A 380 11.48 2.24 11.01
N LEU A 381 11.72 3.54 10.83
CA LEU A 381 11.13 4.57 11.69
C LEU A 381 9.60 4.57 11.62
N ALA A 382 9.04 4.40 10.42
CA ALA A 382 7.59 4.27 10.24
C ALA A 382 7.03 3.07 11.01
N GLY A 383 7.72 1.92 11.00
CA GLY A 383 7.34 0.72 11.76
C GLY A 383 7.41 0.95 13.28
N ILE A 384 8.47 1.60 13.79
CA ILE A 384 8.62 1.94 15.20
C ILE A 384 7.52 2.90 15.65
N LEU A 385 7.28 3.96 14.87
CA LEU A 385 6.23 4.94 15.17
C LEU A 385 4.83 4.31 15.09
N ALA A 386 4.58 3.43 14.10
CA ALA A 386 3.33 2.70 14.02
C ALA A 386 3.08 1.91 15.30
N LEU A 387 4.06 1.12 15.76
CA LEU A 387 3.95 0.34 16.99
C LEU A 387 3.75 1.22 18.23
N GLY A 388 4.46 2.36 18.32
CA GLY A 388 4.33 3.30 19.43
C GLY A 388 2.99 4.03 19.48
N LEU A 389 2.36 4.26 18.32
CA LEU A 389 1.09 4.97 18.22
C LEU A 389 -0.12 4.05 18.44
N VAL A 390 -0.02 2.74 18.17
CA VAL A 390 -1.15 1.78 18.33
C VAL A 390 -1.86 1.93 19.68
N PRO A 391 -1.17 1.93 20.85
CA PRO A 391 -1.87 2.05 22.15
C PRO A 391 -2.67 3.36 22.30
N LEU A 392 -2.20 4.46 21.69
CA LEU A 392 -2.93 5.74 21.72
C LEU A 392 -4.25 5.65 20.96
N PHE A 393 -4.26 4.92 19.83
CA PHE A 393 -5.47 4.69 19.04
C PHE A 393 -6.42 3.69 19.72
N GLU A 394 -5.89 2.68 20.40
CA GLU A 394 -6.68 1.73 21.17
C GLU A 394 -7.41 2.40 22.32
N VAL A 395 -6.71 3.22 23.11
CA VAL A 395 -7.27 3.89 24.28
C VAL A 395 -8.10 5.13 23.89
N GLY A 396 -7.58 5.96 22.99
CA GLY A 396 -8.19 7.24 22.64
C GLY A 396 -9.39 7.14 21.70
N ALA A 397 -9.39 6.19 20.76
CA ALA A 397 -10.45 6.02 19.76
C ALA A 397 -11.17 4.67 19.85
N GLY A 398 -10.76 3.81 20.77
CA GLY A 398 -11.39 2.51 20.98
C GLY A 398 -11.23 1.56 19.78
N PHE A 399 -10.09 1.60 19.09
CA PHE A 399 -9.77 0.59 18.09
C PHE A 399 -9.49 -0.75 18.77
N LEU A 400 -10.06 -1.80 18.24
CA LEU A 400 -9.81 -3.16 18.71
C LEU A 400 -8.78 -3.82 17.81
N THR A 401 -7.54 -3.90 18.28
CA THR A 401 -6.44 -4.56 17.58
C THR A 401 -6.22 -5.99 18.06
N GLY A 402 -5.47 -6.78 17.29
CA GLY A 402 -5.03 -8.10 17.74
C GLY A 402 -4.18 -8.05 19.01
N PHE A 403 -3.38 -6.99 19.20
CA PHE A 403 -2.61 -6.77 20.44
C PHE A 403 -3.51 -6.61 21.65
N ARG A 404 -4.55 -5.77 21.53
CA ARG A 404 -5.52 -5.54 22.61
C ARG A 404 -6.32 -6.80 22.94
N LEU A 405 -6.70 -7.57 21.92
CA LEU A 405 -7.37 -8.86 22.12
C LEU A 405 -6.48 -9.86 22.87
N LEU A 406 -5.17 -9.92 22.55
CA LEU A 406 -4.23 -10.77 23.27
C LEU A 406 -4.06 -10.37 24.73
N GLU A 407 -4.00 -9.06 25.03
CA GLU A 407 -3.98 -8.56 26.41
C GLU A 407 -5.24 -8.95 27.15
N LEU A 408 -6.41 -8.84 26.52
CA LEU A 408 -7.70 -9.21 27.09
C LEU A 408 -7.85 -10.73 27.25
N SER A 409 -7.15 -11.55 26.48
CA SER A 409 -7.16 -13.00 26.64
C SER A 409 -6.32 -13.50 27.81
N SER A 410 -5.52 -12.61 28.40
CA SER A 410 -4.64 -12.97 29.53
C SER A 410 -5.45 -13.26 30.79
N PRO A 411 -5.19 -14.40 31.48
CA PRO A 411 -5.80 -14.69 32.78
C PRO A 411 -5.49 -13.62 33.84
N SER A 412 -4.47 -12.79 33.63
CA SER A 412 -4.10 -11.70 34.53
C SER A 412 -5.00 -10.46 34.41
N HIS A 413 -5.90 -10.42 33.41
CA HIS A 413 -6.83 -9.30 33.26
C HIS A 413 -7.76 -9.19 34.48
N PRO A 414 -7.93 -8.02 35.10
CA PRO A 414 -8.63 -7.86 36.39
C PRO A 414 -10.04 -8.48 36.43
N LEU A 415 -10.83 -8.36 35.33
CA LEU A 415 -12.17 -8.93 35.28
C LEU A 415 -12.15 -10.46 35.17
N LEU A 416 -11.18 -11.05 34.46
CA LEU A 416 -11.01 -12.51 34.40
C LEU A 416 -10.49 -13.07 35.71
N GLN A 417 -9.64 -12.34 36.44
CA GLN A 417 -9.21 -12.72 37.79
C GLN A 417 -10.39 -12.72 38.76
N ARG A 418 -11.27 -11.73 38.67
CA ARG A 418 -12.50 -11.70 39.45
C ARG A 418 -13.41 -12.89 39.13
N LEU A 419 -13.59 -13.20 37.83
CA LEU A 419 -14.38 -14.35 37.41
C LEU A 419 -13.79 -15.66 37.96
N LEU A 420 -12.46 -15.80 37.92
CA LEU A 420 -11.76 -16.98 38.45
C LEU A 420 -11.96 -17.14 39.97
N VAL A 421 -11.95 -16.05 40.72
CA VAL A 421 -12.03 -16.10 42.19
C VAL A 421 -13.49 -16.18 42.69
N GLU A 422 -14.39 -15.37 42.11
CA GLU A 422 -15.77 -15.23 42.55
C GLU A 422 -16.72 -16.27 41.93
N ALA A 423 -16.42 -16.74 40.69
CA ALA A 423 -17.24 -17.73 39.96
C ALA A 423 -16.34 -18.72 39.19
N PRO A 424 -15.57 -19.55 39.88
CA PRO A 424 -14.54 -20.42 39.27
C PRO A 424 -15.10 -21.45 38.29
N GLY A 425 -16.33 -21.95 38.52
CA GLY A 425 -17.00 -22.84 37.57
C GLY A 425 -17.34 -22.15 36.26
N SER A 426 -17.84 -20.91 36.32
CA SER A 426 -18.10 -20.11 35.10
C SER A 426 -16.81 -19.72 34.38
N TYR A 427 -15.72 -19.45 35.10
CA TYR A 427 -14.40 -19.24 34.45
C TYR A 427 -13.94 -20.48 33.69
N GLN A 428 -14.02 -21.67 34.32
CA GLN A 428 -13.63 -22.92 33.67
C GLN A 428 -14.49 -23.24 32.44
N HIS A 429 -15.81 -22.99 32.53
CA HIS A 429 -16.76 -23.10 31.44
C HIS A 429 -16.35 -22.18 30.26
N SER A 430 -16.13 -20.89 30.53
CA SER A 430 -15.72 -19.92 29.52
C SER A 430 -14.38 -20.31 28.85
N LEU A 431 -13.45 -20.89 29.62
CA LEU A 431 -12.17 -21.38 29.08
C LEU A 431 -12.37 -22.56 28.11
N ILE A 432 -13.22 -23.54 28.48
CA ILE A 432 -13.54 -24.67 27.61
C ILE A 432 -14.24 -24.19 26.34
N ILE A 433 -15.22 -23.31 26.46
CA ILE A 433 -15.92 -22.72 25.30
C ILE A 433 -14.97 -21.95 24.41
N SER A 434 -14.05 -21.18 24.97
CA SER A 434 -13.05 -20.47 24.15
C SER A 434 -12.21 -21.40 23.30
N ASN A 435 -11.87 -22.58 23.83
CA ASN A 435 -11.13 -23.60 23.10
C ASN A 435 -11.99 -24.34 22.04
N LEU A 436 -13.32 -24.38 22.18
CA LEU A 436 -14.23 -24.91 21.17
C LEU A 436 -14.49 -23.89 20.05
N VAL A 437 -14.71 -22.64 20.42
CA VAL A 437 -15.10 -21.55 19.51
C VAL A 437 -13.96 -21.16 18.56
N GLU A 438 -12.73 -21.04 19.07
CA GLU A 438 -11.57 -20.59 18.27
C GLU A 438 -11.35 -21.45 17.02
N PRO A 439 -11.21 -22.79 17.09
CA PRO A 439 -10.99 -23.62 15.91
C PRO A 439 -12.23 -23.70 15.01
N ALA A 440 -13.43 -23.62 15.56
CA ALA A 440 -14.66 -23.65 14.77
C ALA A 440 -14.81 -22.37 13.94
N VAL A 441 -14.56 -21.21 14.53
CA VAL A 441 -14.57 -19.92 13.83
C VAL A 441 -13.46 -19.87 12.78
N ALA A 442 -12.28 -20.41 13.07
CA ALA A 442 -11.19 -20.55 12.09
C ALA A 442 -11.62 -21.34 10.85
N ALA A 443 -12.31 -22.46 11.05
CA ALA A 443 -12.73 -23.36 9.98
C ALA A 443 -13.75 -22.73 9.02
N ILE A 444 -14.52 -21.73 9.48
CA ILE A 444 -15.52 -21.00 8.68
C ILE A 444 -15.07 -19.58 8.28
N GLY A 445 -13.79 -19.23 8.52
CA GLY A 445 -13.19 -17.97 8.10
C GLY A 445 -13.67 -16.74 8.87
N GLY A 446 -14.03 -16.88 10.15
CA GLY A 446 -14.36 -15.77 11.05
C GLY A 446 -13.14 -15.24 11.82
N ASP A 447 -13.38 -14.23 12.69
CA ASP A 447 -12.35 -13.63 13.54
C ASP A 447 -12.10 -14.52 14.79
N THR A 448 -11.07 -15.36 14.70
CA THR A 448 -10.73 -16.38 15.71
C THR A 448 -10.37 -15.77 17.07
N LEU A 449 -9.60 -14.69 17.06
CA LEU A 449 -9.12 -14.07 18.29
C LEU A 449 -10.24 -13.31 19.00
N LEU A 450 -11.06 -12.59 18.26
CA LEU A 450 -12.26 -11.92 18.78
C LEU A 450 -13.22 -12.95 19.37
N ALA A 451 -13.46 -14.06 18.68
CA ALA A 451 -14.35 -15.13 19.15
C ALA A 451 -13.83 -15.79 20.43
N ARG A 452 -12.52 -16.09 20.49
CA ARG A 452 -11.88 -16.63 21.71
C ARG A 452 -12.04 -15.67 22.89
N VAL A 453 -11.71 -14.37 22.69
CA VAL A 453 -11.84 -13.38 23.77
C VAL A 453 -13.30 -13.16 24.15
N GLY A 454 -14.20 -13.05 23.18
CA GLY A 454 -15.64 -12.99 23.43
C GLY A 454 -16.15 -14.15 24.28
N ALA A 455 -15.69 -15.36 23.97
CA ALA A 455 -16.03 -16.57 24.76
C ALA A 455 -15.51 -16.52 26.21
N LEU A 456 -14.33 -15.90 26.45
CA LEU A 456 -13.81 -15.75 27.82
C LEU A 456 -14.64 -14.79 28.67
N TYR A 457 -15.32 -13.83 28.05
CA TYR A 457 -16.09 -12.78 28.76
C TYR A 457 -17.60 -12.94 28.69
N HIS A 458 -18.15 -13.90 27.91
CA HIS A 458 -19.60 -13.98 27.67
C HIS A 458 -20.42 -14.11 28.96
N ASP A 459 -19.88 -14.77 29.97
CA ASP A 459 -20.53 -15.13 31.23
C ASP A 459 -20.05 -14.31 32.45
N VAL A 460 -19.29 -13.22 32.25
CA VAL A 460 -18.77 -12.43 33.38
C VAL A 460 -19.85 -11.88 34.32
N GLY A 461 -21.08 -11.73 33.82
CA GLY A 461 -22.21 -11.28 34.64
C GLY A 461 -22.59 -12.21 35.79
N LYS A 462 -22.22 -13.51 35.68
CA LYS A 462 -22.44 -14.51 36.74
C LYS A 462 -21.69 -14.19 38.04
N ILE A 463 -20.63 -13.34 37.98
CA ILE A 463 -19.90 -12.82 39.14
C ILE A 463 -20.88 -12.17 40.16
N ARG A 464 -21.97 -11.56 39.71
CA ARG A 464 -22.91 -10.85 40.60
C ARG A 464 -23.65 -11.79 41.55
N ARG A 465 -23.97 -13.02 41.11
CA ARG A 465 -24.75 -14.00 41.88
C ARG A 465 -24.28 -15.43 41.56
N PRO A 466 -23.01 -15.78 41.81
CA PRO A 466 -22.43 -17.03 41.32
C PRO A 466 -23.14 -18.28 41.86
N GLN A 467 -23.68 -18.23 43.09
CA GLN A 467 -24.35 -19.36 43.74
C GLN A 467 -25.67 -19.79 43.04
N PHE A 468 -26.23 -18.99 42.16
CA PHE A 468 -27.39 -19.35 41.37
C PHE A 468 -27.08 -20.11 40.09
N PHE A 469 -25.80 -20.28 39.74
CA PHE A 469 -25.35 -21.00 38.55
C PHE A 469 -24.74 -22.32 38.95
N VAL A 470 -25.27 -23.43 38.38
CA VAL A 470 -24.98 -24.80 38.79
C VAL A 470 -23.49 -25.16 38.77
N GLU A 471 -22.76 -24.59 37.81
CA GLU A 471 -21.33 -24.80 37.69
C GLU A 471 -20.50 -24.21 38.84
N ASN A 472 -21.07 -23.30 39.64
CA ASN A 472 -20.43 -22.70 40.82
C ASN A 472 -21.00 -23.26 42.14
N GLN A 473 -21.87 -24.31 42.08
CA GLN A 473 -22.43 -24.93 43.27
C GLN A 473 -21.54 -26.12 43.67
N PHE A 474 -20.94 -26.07 44.86
CA PHE A 474 -20.04 -27.10 45.36
C PHE A 474 -20.77 -28.04 46.36
N GLY A 475 -21.89 -28.66 45.93
CA GLY A 475 -22.56 -29.70 46.74
C GLY A 475 -23.51 -29.23 47.83
N GLY A 476 -24.10 -28.01 47.68
CA GLY A 476 -25.15 -27.52 48.55
C GLY A 476 -26.56 -27.67 47.96
N GLU A 477 -27.60 -27.30 48.74
CA GLU A 477 -28.96 -27.17 48.22
C GLU A 477 -29.02 -26.12 47.13
N ASN A 478 -29.71 -26.41 46.02
CA ASN A 478 -29.88 -25.45 44.94
C ASN A 478 -30.75 -24.27 45.36
N PRO A 479 -30.25 -23.01 45.38
CA PRO A 479 -31.03 -21.85 45.78
C PRO A 479 -32.33 -21.66 44.97
N HIS A 480 -32.40 -22.21 43.77
CA HIS A 480 -33.58 -22.17 42.90
C HIS A 480 -34.73 -23.02 43.42
N ASP A 481 -34.48 -23.99 44.33
CA ASP A 481 -35.54 -24.82 44.91
C ASP A 481 -36.36 -24.10 45.97
N ARG A 482 -35.84 -22.96 46.47
CA ARG A 482 -36.49 -22.13 47.51
C ARG A 482 -37.22 -20.91 46.96
N ILE A 483 -37.19 -20.68 45.66
CA ILE A 483 -37.77 -19.49 44.99
C ILE A 483 -38.68 -19.89 43.83
N SER A 484 -39.60 -18.99 43.45
CA SER A 484 -40.51 -19.25 42.33
C SER A 484 -39.75 -19.40 40.99
N PRO A 485 -40.31 -20.19 40.04
CA PRO A 485 -39.72 -20.32 38.70
C PRO A 485 -39.52 -18.99 38.00
N HIS A 486 -40.42 -18.03 38.17
CA HIS A 486 -40.31 -16.70 37.57
C HIS A 486 -39.15 -15.88 38.18
N LEU A 487 -38.97 -15.95 39.52
CA LEU A 487 -37.83 -15.28 40.16
C LEU A 487 -36.49 -15.92 39.72
N SER A 488 -36.47 -17.24 39.58
CA SER A 488 -35.31 -17.99 39.02
C SER A 488 -34.98 -17.51 37.62
N TYR A 489 -36.00 -17.37 36.74
CA TYR A 489 -35.83 -16.84 35.39
C TYR A 489 -35.21 -15.43 35.41
N LEU A 490 -35.72 -14.52 36.24
CA LEU A 490 -35.20 -13.15 36.36
C LEU A 490 -33.75 -13.11 36.84
N ILE A 491 -33.39 -13.97 37.79
CA ILE A 491 -32.00 -14.07 38.29
C ILE A 491 -31.09 -14.59 37.22
N ILE A 492 -31.46 -15.69 36.55
CA ILE A 492 -30.63 -16.28 35.50
C ILE A 492 -30.42 -15.31 34.34
N THR A 493 -31.53 -14.72 33.83
CA THR A 493 -31.42 -13.81 32.67
C THR A 493 -30.69 -12.51 32.97
N SER A 494 -30.63 -12.10 34.25
CA SER A 494 -29.97 -10.87 34.68
C SER A 494 -28.44 -10.87 34.38
N HIS A 495 -27.80 -12.05 34.31
CA HIS A 495 -26.35 -12.11 34.07
C HIS A 495 -25.97 -11.47 32.72
N VAL A 496 -26.82 -11.52 31.70
CA VAL A 496 -26.61 -10.87 30.42
C VAL A 496 -26.44 -9.36 30.57
N ARG A 497 -27.36 -8.70 31.27
CA ARG A 497 -27.26 -7.27 31.55
C ARG A 497 -26.11 -6.95 32.50
N ASP A 498 -26.00 -7.71 33.61
CA ASP A 498 -24.93 -7.54 34.59
C ASP A 498 -23.54 -7.69 33.93
N GLY A 499 -23.43 -8.58 32.93
CA GLY A 499 -22.21 -8.79 32.14
C GLY A 499 -21.83 -7.57 31.31
N VAL A 500 -22.80 -6.99 30.57
CA VAL A 500 -22.56 -5.76 29.79
C VAL A 500 -22.15 -4.60 30.72
N ASP A 501 -22.79 -4.46 31.87
CA ASP A 501 -22.45 -3.42 32.86
C ASP A 501 -21.01 -3.61 33.39
N LEU A 502 -20.58 -4.86 33.62
CA LEU A 502 -19.19 -5.18 34.00
C LEU A 502 -18.21 -4.87 32.87
N LEU A 503 -18.48 -5.24 31.60
CA LEU A 503 -17.63 -4.89 30.49
C LEU A 503 -17.41 -3.36 30.41
N ARG A 504 -18.47 -2.58 30.55
CA ARG A 504 -18.41 -1.12 30.53
C ARG A 504 -17.68 -0.53 31.74
N ALA A 505 -17.88 -1.07 32.92
CA ALA A 505 -17.21 -0.64 34.15
C ALA A 505 -15.68 -0.85 34.04
N TYR A 506 -15.25 -1.94 33.41
CA TYR A 506 -13.84 -2.25 33.15
C TYR A 506 -13.31 -1.65 31.86
N ARG A 507 -14.11 -0.83 31.14
CA ARG A 507 -13.75 -0.17 29.88
C ARG A 507 -13.26 -1.14 28.79
N LEU A 508 -13.90 -2.31 28.73
CA LEU A 508 -13.63 -3.26 27.65
C LEU A 508 -14.20 -2.76 26.31
N PRO A 509 -13.63 -3.23 25.19
CA PRO A 509 -14.12 -2.88 23.85
C PRO A 509 -15.59 -3.26 23.66
N ARG A 510 -16.36 -2.39 23.01
CA ARG A 510 -17.79 -2.62 22.77
C ARG A 510 -18.05 -3.81 21.84
N GLU A 511 -17.08 -4.21 21.09
CA GLU A 511 -17.10 -5.38 20.20
C GLU A 511 -17.28 -6.69 20.99
N LEU A 512 -17.02 -6.69 22.30
CA LEU A 512 -17.29 -7.82 23.20
C LEU A 512 -18.72 -7.84 23.73
N GLU A 513 -19.46 -6.71 23.71
CA GLU A 513 -20.85 -6.66 24.21
C GLU A 513 -21.79 -7.66 23.47
N PRO A 514 -21.69 -7.86 22.13
CA PRO A 514 -22.51 -8.84 21.42
C PRO A 514 -22.34 -10.27 21.93
N PHE A 515 -21.14 -10.67 22.37
CA PHE A 515 -20.91 -12.01 22.92
C PHE A 515 -21.67 -12.23 24.21
N VAL A 516 -21.78 -11.21 25.05
CA VAL A 516 -22.59 -11.25 26.27
C VAL A 516 -24.09 -11.20 25.98
N LEU A 517 -24.50 -10.36 25.02
CA LEU A 517 -25.90 -10.13 24.71
C LEU A 517 -26.55 -11.27 23.92
N GLU A 518 -25.80 -11.88 23.01
CA GLU A 518 -26.33 -12.73 21.93
C GLU A 518 -26.16 -14.24 22.21
N HIS A 519 -25.29 -14.65 23.18
CA HIS A 519 -24.94 -16.08 23.36
C HIS A 519 -26.12 -16.97 23.73
N HIS A 520 -27.16 -16.44 24.35
CA HIS A 520 -28.41 -17.14 24.58
C HIS A 520 -29.54 -16.78 23.60
N GLY A 521 -29.36 -15.70 22.80
CA GLY A 521 -30.39 -15.23 21.88
C GLY A 521 -31.74 -14.99 22.56
N THR A 522 -32.79 -15.60 22.00
CA THR A 522 -34.15 -15.58 22.53
C THR A 522 -34.61 -16.99 22.93
N THR A 523 -33.69 -17.86 23.37
CA THR A 523 -34.01 -19.24 23.76
C THR A 523 -34.83 -19.30 25.03
N VAL A 524 -35.59 -20.39 25.20
CA VAL A 524 -36.42 -20.63 26.39
C VAL A 524 -35.58 -21.27 27.47
N LEU A 525 -35.74 -20.79 28.71
CA LEU A 525 -35.26 -21.46 29.92
C LEU A 525 -36.18 -22.63 30.26
N ALA A 526 -36.05 -23.74 29.49
CA ALA A 526 -36.98 -24.86 29.47
C ALA A 526 -37.24 -25.48 30.85
N TYR A 527 -36.21 -25.56 31.72
CA TYR A 527 -36.32 -26.13 33.05
C TYR A 527 -37.31 -25.33 33.92
N PHE A 528 -37.17 -24.01 33.97
CA PHE A 528 -38.05 -23.16 34.80
C PHE A 528 -39.42 -22.97 34.15
N TYR A 529 -39.49 -22.99 32.81
CA TYR A 529 -40.79 -22.98 32.11
C TYR A 529 -41.59 -24.26 32.42
N LYS A 530 -40.94 -25.43 32.40
CA LYS A 530 -41.60 -26.70 32.77
C LYS A 530 -42.11 -26.65 34.23
N ARG A 531 -41.28 -26.20 35.19
CA ARG A 531 -41.72 -26.06 36.59
C ARG A 531 -42.89 -25.08 36.76
N ALA A 532 -42.88 -23.98 36.00
CA ALA A 532 -43.99 -23.03 36.06
C ALA A 532 -45.29 -23.60 35.49
N LEU A 533 -45.25 -24.47 34.50
CA LEU A 533 -46.43 -25.19 33.97
C LEU A 533 -46.99 -26.22 34.95
N GLU A 534 -46.17 -26.76 35.84
CA GLU A 534 -46.63 -27.64 36.93
C GLU A 534 -47.44 -26.88 37.96
N ASP A 535 -47.14 -25.58 38.19
CA ASP A 535 -47.81 -24.73 39.15
C ASP A 535 -49.05 -23.99 38.58
N ALA A 536 -49.15 -23.81 37.26
CA ALA A 536 -50.23 -23.04 36.63
C ALA A 536 -50.48 -23.47 35.16
N THR A 537 -51.76 -23.67 34.80
CA THR A 537 -52.19 -24.28 33.53
C THR A 537 -52.13 -23.39 32.27
N ALA A 538 -51.78 -22.09 32.40
CA ALA A 538 -51.79 -21.16 31.26
C ALA A 538 -50.64 -20.13 31.33
N ILE A 539 -49.41 -20.57 31.10
CA ILE A 539 -48.23 -19.68 31.06
C ILE A 539 -47.63 -19.72 29.67
N SER A 540 -47.40 -18.55 29.09
CA SER A 540 -46.71 -18.43 27.80
C SER A 540 -45.19 -18.66 27.96
N ASP A 541 -44.59 -19.39 27.03
CA ASP A 541 -43.11 -19.56 26.94
C ASP A 541 -42.39 -18.22 26.76
N LEU A 542 -43.04 -17.20 26.21
CA LEU A 542 -42.52 -15.83 26.08
C LEU A 542 -42.07 -15.23 27.44
N ASN A 543 -42.66 -15.66 28.55
CA ASN A 543 -42.31 -15.19 29.88
C ASN A 543 -41.05 -15.86 30.45
N PHE A 544 -40.49 -16.85 29.72
CA PHE A 544 -39.29 -17.60 30.10
C PHE A 544 -38.22 -17.60 29.01
N ARG A 545 -38.35 -16.72 28.02
CA ARG A 545 -37.33 -16.52 26.97
C ARG A 545 -36.31 -15.49 27.39
N TYR A 546 -35.05 -15.70 26.99
CA TYR A 546 -34.05 -14.66 27.09
C TYR A 546 -34.46 -13.43 26.27
N PRO A 547 -34.07 -12.20 26.70
CA PRO A 547 -34.50 -10.97 26.03
C PRO A 547 -33.86 -10.74 24.67
N GLY A 548 -32.83 -11.51 24.34
CA GLY A 548 -32.09 -11.36 23.09
C GLY A 548 -31.05 -10.24 23.13
N PRO A 549 -30.52 -9.83 21.99
CA PRO A 549 -30.87 -10.24 20.60
C PRO A 549 -30.35 -11.62 20.19
N ARG A 550 -30.84 -12.13 19.04
CA ARG A 550 -30.30 -13.32 18.39
C ARG A 550 -28.91 -13.01 17.82
N PRO A 551 -28.03 -14.03 17.64
CA PRO A 551 -26.71 -13.85 17.06
C PRO A 551 -26.73 -13.19 15.69
N ARG A 552 -25.84 -12.20 15.48
CA ARG A 552 -25.74 -11.41 14.25
C ARG A 552 -24.42 -11.56 13.52
N SER A 553 -23.45 -12.22 14.13
CA SER A 553 -22.16 -12.52 13.52
C SER A 553 -21.90 -14.02 13.51
N LYS A 554 -20.91 -14.48 12.73
CA LYS A 554 -20.46 -15.88 12.76
C LYS A 554 -19.93 -16.24 14.15
N GLU A 555 -19.18 -15.34 14.75
CA GLU A 555 -18.50 -15.52 16.03
C GLU A 555 -19.52 -15.73 17.16
N THR A 556 -20.53 -14.88 17.26
CA THR A 556 -21.57 -14.96 18.30
C THR A 556 -22.49 -16.17 18.10
N ALA A 557 -22.76 -16.54 16.84
CA ALA A 557 -23.54 -17.74 16.52
C ALA A 557 -22.79 -19.03 16.90
N VAL A 558 -21.48 -19.11 16.60
CA VAL A 558 -20.65 -20.24 17.04
C VAL A 558 -20.57 -20.31 18.57
N LEU A 559 -20.48 -19.14 19.26
CA LEU A 559 -20.51 -19.09 20.71
C LEU A 559 -21.80 -19.67 21.28
N MET A 560 -22.98 -19.26 20.75
CA MET A 560 -24.27 -19.82 21.17
C MET A 560 -24.32 -21.35 21.03
N LEU A 561 -23.84 -21.86 19.92
CA LEU A 561 -23.81 -23.30 19.66
C LEU A 561 -22.84 -24.02 20.60
N ALA A 562 -21.66 -23.43 20.88
CA ALA A 562 -20.64 -23.99 21.76
C ALA A 562 -21.13 -24.03 23.21
N ASP A 563 -21.78 -22.96 23.70
CA ASP A 563 -22.35 -22.88 25.03
C ASP A 563 -23.41 -23.96 25.27
N ALA A 564 -24.36 -24.10 24.32
CA ALA A 564 -25.39 -25.13 24.39
C ALA A 564 -24.79 -26.56 24.41
N VAL A 565 -23.79 -26.81 23.55
CA VAL A 565 -23.19 -28.14 23.42
C VAL A 565 -22.29 -28.48 24.62
N GLU A 566 -21.49 -27.53 25.11
CA GLU A 566 -20.60 -27.76 26.27
C GLU A 566 -21.42 -28.06 27.53
N SER A 567 -22.44 -27.23 27.79
CA SER A 567 -23.33 -27.41 28.94
C SER A 567 -24.06 -28.76 28.91
N ALA A 568 -24.54 -29.18 27.74
CA ALA A 568 -25.21 -30.47 27.60
C ALA A 568 -24.23 -31.67 27.61
N ALA A 569 -23.03 -31.52 27.08
CA ALA A 569 -22.04 -32.59 27.03
C ALA A 569 -21.56 -33.02 28.44
N ARG A 570 -21.62 -32.14 29.43
CA ARG A 570 -21.33 -32.47 30.85
C ARG A 570 -22.30 -33.50 31.44
N THR A 571 -23.50 -33.61 30.87
CA THR A 571 -24.53 -34.55 31.37
C THR A 571 -24.42 -35.95 30.74
N LEU A 572 -23.52 -36.17 29.77
CA LEU A 572 -23.29 -37.47 29.15
C LEU A 572 -22.61 -38.42 30.12
N THR A 573 -23.26 -39.53 30.41
CA THR A 573 -22.70 -40.60 31.27
C THR A 573 -21.61 -41.39 30.56
N ASP A 574 -21.74 -41.58 29.25
CA ASP A 574 -20.76 -42.27 28.41
C ASP A 574 -20.50 -41.46 27.12
N PRO A 575 -19.48 -40.60 27.13
CA PRO A 575 -19.18 -39.70 26.01
C PRO A 575 -18.42 -40.43 24.90
N THR A 576 -19.12 -41.23 24.11
CA THR A 576 -18.58 -41.82 22.86
C THR A 576 -18.67 -40.79 21.73
N GLN A 577 -17.86 -40.96 20.67
CA GLN A 577 -17.91 -40.08 19.50
C GLN A 577 -19.34 -40.00 18.90
N GLY A 578 -20.04 -41.16 18.83
CA GLY A 578 -21.40 -41.17 18.29
C GLY A 578 -22.42 -40.48 19.20
N SER A 579 -22.32 -40.63 20.55
CA SER A 579 -23.21 -39.95 21.48
C SER A 579 -22.97 -38.41 21.50
N ILE A 580 -21.71 -38.00 21.36
CA ILE A 580 -21.34 -36.56 21.20
C ILE A 580 -21.90 -36.02 19.91
N ARG A 581 -21.74 -36.70 18.77
CA ARG A 581 -22.27 -36.24 17.50
C ARG A 581 -23.79 -36.13 17.53
N ALA A 582 -24.49 -37.12 18.01
CA ALA A 582 -25.97 -37.10 18.13
C ALA A 582 -26.46 -35.99 19.05
N LEU A 583 -25.72 -35.66 20.12
CA LEU A 583 -26.01 -34.51 20.98
C LEU A 583 -25.88 -33.20 20.22
N ILE A 584 -24.79 -32.98 19.47
CA ILE A 584 -24.51 -31.80 18.68
C ILE A 584 -25.62 -31.61 17.63
N ASP A 585 -25.93 -32.62 16.84
CA ASP A 585 -26.93 -32.56 15.78
C ASP A 585 -28.31 -32.18 16.35
N ARG A 586 -28.72 -32.80 17.44
CA ARG A 586 -29.98 -32.47 18.12
C ARG A 586 -30.04 -31.04 18.62
N LEU A 587 -28.98 -30.51 19.23
CA LEU A 587 -28.95 -29.15 19.74
C LEU A 587 -28.91 -28.13 18.60
N PHE A 588 -28.19 -28.42 17.53
CA PHE A 588 -28.15 -27.57 16.35
C PHE A 588 -29.51 -27.49 15.68
N GLU A 589 -30.16 -28.64 15.50
CA GLU A 589 -31.52 -28.69 14.98
C GLU A 589 -32.50 -27.90 15.83
N GLN A 590 -32.45 -28.01 17.16
CA GLN A 590 -33.27 -27.20 18.06
C GLN A 590 -33.04 -25.69 17.90
N ARG A 591 -31.78 -25.25 17.72
CA ARG A 591 -31.47 -23.82 17.51
C ARG A 591 -31.97 -23.34 16.14
N LEU A 592 -31.91 -24.17 15.11
CA LEU A 592 -32.45 -23.87 13.78
C LEU A 592 -33.99 -23.80 13.81
N GLN A 593 -34.66 -24.77 14.45
CA GLN A 593 -36.13 -24.79 14.56
C GLN A 593 -36.67 -23.63 15.39
N ASP A 594 -35.95 -23.18 16.43
CA ASP A 594 -36.32 -22.00 17.25
C ASP A 594 -35.83 -20.69 16.61
N ASP A 595 -35.42 -20.73 15.33
CA ASP A 595 -35.04 -19.55 14.51
C ASP A 595 -33.91 -18.72 15.12
N GLN A 596 -33.07 -19.30 15.98
CA GLN A 596 -32.04 -18.56 16.72
C GLN A 596 -30.90 -18.09 15.81
N LEU A 597 -30.63 -18.78 14.70
CA LEU A 597 -29.53 -18.48 13.77
C LEU A 597 -29.95 -17.60 12.58
N SER A 598 -31.23 -17.20 12.50
CA SER A 598 -31.80 -16.47 11.34
C SER A 598 -31.17 -15.10 11.05
N GLN A 599 -30.55 -14.47 12.05
CA GLN A 599 -29.86 -13.17 11.88
C GLN A 599 -28.36 -13.32 11.66
N SER A 600 -27.83 -14.53 11.76
CA SER A 600 -26.40 -14.79 11.56
C SER A 600 -26.07 -15.05 10.08
N PRO A 601 -24.85 -14.69 9.62
CA PRO A 601 -24.42 -14.97 8.23
C PRO A 601 -23.88 -16.40 8.06
N LEU A 602 -24.31 -17.37 8.88
CA LEU A 602 -23.96 -18.77 8.73
C LEU A 602 -24.77 -19.40 7.60
N ASN A 603 -24.11 -20.21 6.78
CA ASN A 603 -24.77 -21.08 5.83
C ASN A 603 -24.78 -22.53 6.32
N LEU A 604 -25.54 -23.42 5.68
CA LEU A 604 -25.66 -24.83 6.11
C LEU A 604 -24.32 -25.58 6.10
N ARG A 605 -23.41 -25.24 5.20
CA ARG A 605 -22.06 -25.80 5.18
C ARG A 605 -21.25 -25.35 6.39
N ASP A 606 -21.36 -24.07 6.77
CA ASP A 606 -20.69 -23.57 7.98
C ASP A 606 -21.18 -24.35 9.21
N VAL A 607 -22.48 -24.59 9.33
CA VAL A 607 -23.09 -25.35 10.45
C VAL A 607 -22.50 -26.77 10.55
N GLU A 608 -22.37 -27.49 9.43
CA GLU A 608 -21.77 -28.82 9.40
C GLU A 608 -20.28 -28.80 9.78
N VAL A 609 -19.52 -27.81 9.28
CA VAL A 609 -18.09 -27.64 9.65
C VAL A 609 -17.92 -27.36 11.14
N ILE A 610 -18.81 -26.55 11.72
CA ILE A 610 -18.83 -26.26 13.16
C ILE A 610 -19.12 -27.56 13.94
N ALA A 611 -20.15 -28.32 13.53
CA ALA A 611 -20.53 -29.57 14.19
C ALA A 611 -19.38 -30.59 14.20
N ALA A 612 -18.74 -30.82 13.06
CA ALA A 612 -17.58 -31.70 12.93
C ALA A 612 -16.38 -31.24 13.77
N THR A 613 -16.20 -29.94 13.91
CA THR A 613 -15.13 -29.38 14.74
C THR A 613 -15.41 -29.57 16.23
N PHE A 614 -16.65 -29.32 16.67
CA PHE A 614 -17.07 -29.55 18.06
C PHE A 614 -16.97 -31.01 18.43
N GLU A 615 -17.43 -31.93 17.56
CA GLU A 615 -17.31 -33.38 17.78
C GLU A 615 -15.86 -33.78 18.06
N ARG A 616 -14.95 -33.36 17.19
CA ARG A 616 -13.51 -33.66 17.31
C ARG A 616 -12.92 -33.14 18.62
N MET A 617 -13.25 -31.88 18.97
CA MET A 617 -12.72 -31.22 20.16
C MET A 617 -13.30 -31.81 21.43
N LEU A 618 -14.61 -32.03 21.49
CA LEU A 618 -15.28 -32.62 22.67
C LEU A 618 -14.85 -34.08 22.90
N THR A 619 -14.69 -34.87 21.83
CA THR A 619 -14.15 -36.22 21.94
C THR A 619 -12.77 -36.20 22.61
N ALA A 620 -11.90 -35.25 22.22
CA ALA A 620 -10.57 -35.09 22.83
C ALA A 620 -10.65 -34.62 24.30
N ILE A 621 -11.54 -33.69 24.63
CA ILE A 621 -11.70 -33.12 25.98
C ILE A 621 -12.33 -34.15 26.95
N LEU A 622 -13.36 -34.87 26.50
CA LEU A 622 -14.13 -35.79 27.30
C LEU A 622 -13.53 -37.21 27.32
N HIS A 623 -12.47 -37.48 26.56
CA HIS A 623 -11.85 -38.78 26.52
C HIS A 623 -11.38 -39.19 27.92
N ARG A 624 -12.01 -40.23 28.48
CA ARG A 624 -11.66 -40.74 29.79
C ARG A 624 -10.19 -41.21 29.76
N ARG A 625 -9.37 -40.62 30.62
CA ARG A 625 -8.08 -41.23 30.94
C ARG A 625 -8.33 -42.64 31.41
N ILE A 626 -7.62 -43.61 30.85
CA ILE A 626 -7.59 -44.99 31.34
C ILE A 626 -7.43 -44.91 32.86
N SER A 627 -8.40 -45.44 33.61
CA SER A 627 -8.27 -45.54 35.07
C SER A 627 -7.04 -46.36 35.34
N TYR A 628 -6.01 -45.76 35.91
CA TYR A 628 -4.88 -46.55 36.40
C TYR A 628 -5.41 -47.51 37.47
N PRO A 629 -5.12 -48.82 37.37
CA PRO A 629 -5.58 -49.78 38.37
C PRO A 629 -5.10 -49.32 39.74
N SER A 630 -5.99 -49.38 40.71
CA SER A 630 -5.69 -48.99 42.08
C SER A 630 -4.55 -49.84 42.64
N ALA A 631 -3.83 -49.32 43.62
CA ALA A 631 -2.78 -50.10 44.28
C ALA A 631 -3.30 -51.42 44.91
N GLU A 632 -4.63 -51.47 45.16
CA GLU A 632 -5.29 -52.72 45.62
C GLU A 632 -5.54 -53.72 44.49
N GLU A 633 -5.98 -53.24 43.32
CA GLU A 633 -6.14 -54.04 42.11
C GLU A 633 -4.81 -54.63 41.66
N ILE A 634 -3.73 -53.80 41.65
CA ILE A 634 -2.37 -54.26 41.33
C ILE A 634 -1.88 -55.29 42.36
N ARG A 635 -2.20 -55.09 43.66
CA ARG A 635 -1.90 -56.09 44.71
C ARG A 635 -2.72 -57.36 44.55
N GLY A 636 -4.00 -57.23 44.14
CA GLY A 636 -4.88 -58.39 43.85
C GLY A 636 -4.36 -59.20 42.67
N LEU A 637 -3.97 -58.58 41.58
CA LEU A 637 -3.35 -59.23 40.40
C LEU A 637 -2.02 -59.93 40.77
N ARG A 638 -1.18 -59.31 41.59
CA ARG A 638 0.06 -59.89 42.09
C ARG A 638 -0.18 -61.08 43.07
N ARG A 639 -1.32 -61.11 43.79
CA ARG A 639 -1.72 -62.26 44.63
C ARG A 639 -2.32 -63.39 43.81
N ALA A 640 -3.08 -63.06 42.73
CA ALA A 640 -3.63 -64.08 41.82
C ALA A 640 -2.54 -64.76 40.98
N ASP A 641 -1.48 -64.03 40.61
CA ASP A 641 -0.33 -64.58 39.88
C ASP A 641 0.59 -65.45 40.77
N ARG A 642 0.48 -65.34 42.12
CA ARG A 642 1.06 -66.24 43.09
C ARG A 642 0.05 -67.32 43.42
N GLY A 643 -0.21 -68.25 42.46
CA GLY A 643 -1.07 -69.38 42.63
C GLY A 643 -0.68 -70.26 43.90
N PRO A 644 -1.65 -70.99 44.52
CA PRO A 644 -1.40 -71.78 45.71
C PRO A 644 -0.43 -72.95 45.37
N GLY A 645 0.84 -72.79 45.78
CA GLY A 645 1.77 -73.90 45.73
C GLY A 645 3.07 -73.73 45.00
N ARG A 646 3.97 -72.93 45.57
CA ARG A 646 5.42 -73.09 45.39
C ARG A 646 6.19 -72.52 46.59
N ASP A 647 5.88 -73.06 47.80
CA ASP A 647 6.88 -73.13 48.87
C ASP A 647 7.78 -74.36 48.58
N ARG A 648 8.76 -74.17 47.72
CA ARG A 648 9.91 -75.07 47.72
C ARG A 648 11.02 -74.41 48.52
N PRO A 649 11.47 -75.00 49.64
CA PRO A 649 12.66 -74.51 50.32
C PRO A 649 13.85 -74.66 49.39
N LEU A 650 14.66 -73.63 49.29
CA LEU A 650 15.96 -73.70 48.63
C LEU A 650 16.83 -74.66 49.38
N PRO A 651 17.56 -75.60 48.70
CA PRO A 651 18.51 -76.46 49.34
C PRO A 651 19.68 -75.64 49.87
N ALA A 652 20.06 -75.95 51.12
CA ALA A 652 21.25 -75.43 51.76
C ALA A 652 22.51 -75.95 51.05
N ALA A 653 23.44 -75.10 50.70
CA ALA A 653 24.86 -75.24 50.55
C ALA A 653 25.58 -73.91 50.72
#